data_7cd24898e666e06e8706931535979541
#
_entry.id   7cd24898e666e06e8706931535979541
#
_cell.length_a   1.000
_cell.length_b   1.000
_cell.length_c   1.000
_cell.angle_alpha   90.00
_cell.angle_beta   90.00
_cell.angle_gamma   90.00
#
_symmetry.space_group_name_H-M   'P 1'
#
loop_
_entity.id
_entity.type
_entity.pdbx_description
1 polymer ?
#
loop_
_entity_poly.entity_id
_entity_poly.type
_entity_poly.pdbx_seq_one_letter_code
_entity_poly.pdbx_strand_id
1 'polypeptide(L)'
;MEQLPGAAVEGSDSYSRNLLARVSGDRRFLYNDANATHGAGPFAVLKGLMKLSTLRHYLTWKRLRLIGLALLLLLAGFTLYLDFRVRDAFEGRRFALPARLYARPLELFPGLKLTPDALIQELARLGYKEPLTGDEPGRFARHGNSFEIVARPFVFWDGAQPARKLHLDFRGDSLSGVHDLQSDRPLTLARLDPLYIGGIYPAHNEDRLLVRLEEVPEQLVQALIAIEDRKFYKHHGIHLRGMARATVATATGRGVQGGSTLTQQLVKNFFLSPERTLRRKATEILMALLVELHYDKRDILETYLNEIYLGQDGNRAIHGVGLASQFYFGKPLKELTLPESALLVGMVKGPGYYDPRRHPERARERRDLVLAEMAKLEMLLPAQLAAARSAPLDVIEKPSMGTTPYPAFLDLVRRQLRRDYHEDDLRSEGLHIFTTLDPVVQTSAEQALTKRLAQIERARKGVTGLEGAVVVTNVQNGEVQAVVGGRDAHFEGFNRALDAHRPVGSLLKPVTYLSALMHPERYTLATLLDDSPLVWKERGIPDWQPENYDKTFHGQVPLRLALAHSYNVASARLGLELGLNEVLDNARRLGVERELPPYAASLLGAVELAPLEVTQMYQTIASGGFRVPLRAIREVLTAAGQPVQRYTLAVEQVFEAAPVYLLTSALQDVVSEGTAVGLKEFLPPPLKLAGKTGTTDELRDSWFAGFSGDRLAVVWVGYDDNRPAGLTGASGALPVWGELMRMLDPEPLAPPLPEDVERVWIDTASGLRADRDCAGAIELPFVRGSAPEESAPCASSPVKKLKGWFRRLFE
;
A
#
# COMPACT_ATOMS: atom_id res chain seq x y z
N MET A 1 55.14 20.51 -17.31
CA MET A 1 55.59 21.39 -18.44
C MET A 1 54.31 21.67 -19.19
N GLU A 2 53.88 22.77 -18.92
CA GLU A 2 53.65 24.11 -19.53
C GLU A 2 52.23 24.19 -20.05
N GLN A 3 51.39 24.96 -19.37
CA GLN A 3 51.08 26.39 -19.52
C GLN A 3 49.84 26.67 -20.39
N LEU A 4 48.88 27.25 -19.74
CA LEU A 4 47.71 28.03 -20.17
C LEU A 4 48.07 29.19 -21.15
N PRO A 5 47.14 29.90 -21.84
CA PRO A 5 46.01 30.66 -21.31
C PRO A 5 44.74 30.60 -22.23
N GLY A 6 43.49 30.81 -21.85
CA GLY A 6 42.88 32.05 -21.32
C GLY A 6 42.17 32.89 -22.35
N ALA A 7 40.80 32.91 -22.35
CA ALA A 7 40.02 34.09 -22.78
C ALA A 7 38.57 33.99 -22.23
N ALA A 8 38.18 35.04 -21.53
CA ALA A 8 36.87 35.34 -20.99
C ALA A 8 35.92 35.88 -22.06
N VAL A 9 34.62 35.64 -21.96
CA VAL A 9 33.58 36.57 -22.41
C VAL A 9 32.45 36.57 -21.35
N GLU A 10 32.19 37.76 -20.87
CA GLU A 10 31.17 38.21 -19.94
C GLU A 10 29.75 38.04 -20.50
N GLY A 11 28.80 37.94 -19.61
CA GLY A 11 27.51 38.52 -19.91
C GLY A 11 26.29 37.83 -19.29
N SER A 12 25.78 38.44 -18.20
CA SER A 12 24.43 38.51 -17.67
C SER A 12 24.03 37.51 -16.55
N ASP A 13 24.54 37.84 -15.36
CA ASP A 13 23.89 37.51 -14.09
C ASP A 13 23.09 38.74 -13.64
N SER A 14 21.76 38.63 -13.66
CA SER A 14 20.90 39.49 -12.85
C SER A 14 19.49 38.91 -12.84
N TYR A 15 19.21 38.01 -11.90
CA TYR A 15 17.86 37.76 -11.32
C TYR A 15 17.94 36.54 -10.35
N SER A 16 18.60 36.71 -9.22
CA SER A 16 18.42 35.79 -8.07
C SER A 16 19.29 36.20 -6.86
N ARG A 17 19.13 37.40 -6.36
CA ARG A 17 19.64 37.79 -5.03
C ARG A 17 18.82 38.95 -4.50
N ASN A 18 17.61 38.67 -3.96
CA ASN A 18 16.92 39.53 -3.02
C ASN A 18 15.74 38.81 -2.37
N LEU A 19 16.04 37.85 -1.52
CA LEU A 19 15.02 37.30 -0.57
C LEU A 19 15.67 36.49 0.55
N LEU A 20 16.73 37.02 1.18
CA LEU A 20 17.27 36.44 2.43
C LEU A 20 18.04 37.51 3.21
N ALA A 21 17.32 38.53 3.69
CA ALA A 21 17.84 39.43 4.72
C ALA A 21 16.72 40.23 5.36
N ARG A 22 15.99 39.62 6.28
CA ARG A 22 15.20 40.33 7.31
C ARG A 22 14.57 39.31 8.29
N VAL A 23 15.40 38.69 9.12
CA VAL A 23 15.02 38.24 10.47
C VAL A 23 16.35 38.05 11.25
N SER A 24 16.83 39.07 11.87
CA SER A 24 17.62 39.02 13.10
C SER A 24 17.94 40.46 13.50
N GLY A 25 17.25 40.99 14.48
CA GLY A 25 17.44 42.33 15.01
C GLY A 25 17.19 42.27 16.53
N ASP A 26 18.27 42.13 17.18
CA ASP A 26 18.54 42.06 18.58
C ASP A 26 17.77 43.09 19.44
N ARG A 27 17.32 42.64 20.58
CA ARG A 27 16.98 43.43 21.75
C ARG A 27 18.26 43.70 22.54
N ARG A 28 18.67 44.96 22.70
CA ARG A 28 19.47 45.40 23.83
C ARG A 28 18.87 46.67 24.45
N PHE A 29 18.63 46.55 25.72
CA PHE A 29 18.42 47.55 26.74
C PHE A 29 19.45 48.66 26.66
N LEU A 30 19.01 49.92 26.89
CA LEU A 30 19.77 50.91 27.66
C LEU A 30 18.81 51.83 28.40
N TYR A 31 18.89 51.74 29.70
CA TYR A 31 18.46 52.69 30.72
C TYR A 31 19.39 53.90 30.63
N ASN A 32 18.88 55.12 30.68
CA ASN A 32 19.51 56.16 31.46
C ASN A 32 18.57 57.34 31.75
N ASP A 33 18.78 57.78 32.96
CA ASP A 33 18.13 58.80 33.73
C ASP A 33 18.25 60.24 33.23
N ALA A 34 17.42 61.02 33.84
CA ALA A 34 17.59 62.27 34.51
C ALA A 34 16.96 63.56 33.97
N ASN A 35 15.98 63.94 34.75
CA ASN A 35 15.75 65.33 35.24
C ASN A 35 16.06 66.59 34.36
N ALA A 36 15.00 67.35 34.13
CA ALA A 36 14.85 68.71 34.77
C ALA A 36 13.71 69.51 34.14
N THR A 37 12.74 69.80 34.98
CA THR A 37 12.16 71.09 35.29
C THR A 37 11.42 72.01 34.33
N HIS A 38 10.27 72.37 34.79
CA HIS A 38 9.49 73.59 34.61
C HIS A 38 8.43 73.71 33.51
N GLY A 39 7.21 73.59 33.93
CA GLY A 39 6.23 74.65 33.94
C GLY A 39 5.50 74.98 32.63
N ALA A 40 4.40 74.30 32.39
CA ALA A 40 3.28 75.05 31.80
C ALA A 40 1.99 74.27 32.07
N GLY A 41 1.01 74.93 32.54
CA GLY A 41 -0.20 74.51 33.18
C GLY A 41 -1.22 73.66 32.33
N PRO A 42 -2.22 73.11 32.96
CA PRO A 42 -3.12 72.07 32.46
C PRO A 42 -4.25 72.59 31.53
N PHE A 43 -3.97 73.60 30.67
CA PHE A 43 -5.01 74.22 29.83
C PHE A 43 -4.82 73.99 28.30
N ALA A 44 -3.86 73.21 27.83
CA ALA A 44 -3.60 73.06 26.40
C ALA A 44 -4.14 71.74 25.75
N VAL A 45 -4.66 70.78 26.54
CA VAL A 45 -5.16 69.48 26.00
C VAL A 45 -6.66 69.51 25.62
N LEU A 46 -7.38 70.64 25.91
CA LEU A 46 -8.82 70.73 25.60
C LEU A 46 -9.14 71.41 24.28
N LYS A 47 -8.18 71.73 23.41
CA LYS A 47 -8.48 72.35 22.08
C LYS A 47 -8.54 71.34 20.91
N GLY A 48 -8.37 70.03 21.13
CA GLY A 48 -8.49 68.94 20.13
C GLY A 48 -9.85 68.29 20.08
N LEU A 49 -10.81 68.59 20.92
CA LEU A 49 -12.18 68.16 20.81
C LEU A 49 -12.87 69.02 19.74
N MET A 50 -12.76 68.59 18.49
CA MET A 50 -13.55 69.09 17.37
C MET A 50 -15.01 69.24 17.81
N LYS A 51 -15.52 70.47 17.65
CA LYS A 51 -16.87 70.88 17.99
C LYS A 51 -17.90 69.80 17.56
N LEU A 52 -18.49 69.16 18.54
CA LEU A 52 -19.67 68.28 18.34
C LEU A 52 -20.81 69.06 17.61
N SER A 53 -20.79 70.36 17.60
CA SER A 53 -21.73 71.26 16.87
C SER A 53 -21.55 71.25 15.35
N THR A 54 -20.33 70.98 14.82
CA THR A 54 -20.09 70.88 13.38
C THR A 54 -20.48 69.51 12.81
N LEU A 55 -20.42 68.43 13.59
CA LEU A 55 -20.95 67.11 13.18
C LEU A 55 -22.49 67.13 13.06
N ARG A 56 -23.19 67.91 13.88
CA ARG A 56 -24.65 67.97 13.82
C ARG A 56 -25.20 68.69 12.56
N HIS A 57 -24.45 69.54 11.86
CA HIS A 57 -24.81 70.16 10.63
C HIS A 57 -24.58 69.38 9.38
N TYR A 58 -23.62 68.36 9.43
CA TYR A 58 -23.31 67.43 8.36
C TYR A 58 -24.16 66.15 8.36
N LEU A 59 -24.76 65.78 9.51
CA LEU A 59 -25.63 64.61 9.64
C LEU A 59 -27.12 65.00 9.53
N THR A 60 -27.57 65.31 8.34
CA THR A 60 -29.00 65.40 8.11
C THR A 60 -29.61 64.00 8.19
N TRP A 61 -30.85 63.94 8.74
CA TRP A 61 -31.57 62.63 8.87
C TRP A 61 -31.65 61.89 7.53
N LYS A 62 -31.61 62.54 6.39
CA LYS A 62 -31.50 61.88 5.06
C LYS A 62 -30.15 61.21 4.82
N ARG A 63 -29.02 61.82 5.23
CA ARG A 63 -27.68 61.24 5.09
C ARG A 63 -27.45 60.06 6.05
N LEU A 64 -27.99 60.15 7.28
CA LEU A 64 -27.98 59.04 8.25
C LEU A 64 -28.79 57.86 7.71
N ARG A 65 -29.93 58.08 7.06
CA ARG A 65 -30.70 57.02 6.40
C ARG A 65 -29.95 56.42 5.21
N LEU A 66 -29.29 57.25 4.37
CA LEU A 66 -28.49 56.79 3.23
C LEU A 66 -27.26 55.98 3.70
N ILE A 67 -26.55 56.43 4.74
CA ILE A 67 -25.45 55.68 5.34
C ILE A 67 -25.97 54.37 5.94
N GLY A 68 -27.10 54.40 6.64
CA GLY A 68 -27.74 53.23 7.20
C GLY A 68 -28.14 52.20 6.12
N LEU A 69 -28.72 52.72 5.00
CA LEU A 69 -29.09 51.91 3.82
C LEU A 69 -27.82 51.29 3.15
N ALA A 70 -26.76 52.08 2.96
CA ALA A 70 -25.51 51.61 2.39
C ALA A 70 -24.86 50.54 3.28
N LEU A 71 -24.83 50.71 4.61
CA LEU A 71 -24.34 49.71 5.57
C LEU A 71 -25.20 48.45 5.56
N LEU A 72 -26.53 48.60 5.40
CA LEU A 72 -27.44 47.45 5.31
C LEU A 72 -27.24 46.66 4.01
N LEU A 73 -27.03 47.37 2.89
CA LEU A 73 -26.70 46.75 1.60
C LEU A 73 -25.31 46.03 1.64
N LEU A 74 -24.31 46.65 2.28
CA LEU A 74 -23.00 46.02 2.48
C LEU A 74 -23.11 44.79 3.38
N LEU A 75 -23.90 44.87 4.45
CA LEU A 75 -24.14 43.73 5.34
C LEU A 75 -24.91 42.62 4.60
N ALA A 76 -25.90 42.96 3.80
CA ALA A 76 -26.66 42.03 2.97
C ALA A 76 -25.74 41.34 1.94
N GLY A 77 -24.92 42.13 1.23
CA GLY A 77 -23.92 41.59 0.29
C GLY A 77 -22.91 40.69 0.95
N PHE A 78 -22.42 41.07 2.15
CA PHE A 78 -21.52 40.25 2.94
C PHE A 78 -22.19 38.95 3.43
N THR A 79 -23.44 39.01 3.84
CA THR A 79 -24.23 37.84 4.24
C THR A 79 -24.44 36.87 3.08
N LEU A 80 -24.80 37.39 1.89
CA LEU A 80 -24.93 36.59 0.66
C LEU A 80 -23.61 35.93 0.26
N TYR A 81 -22.49 36.64 0.38
CA TYR A 81 -21.16 36.07 0.16
C TYR A 81 -20.85 34.93 1.14
N LEU A 82 -21.16 35.12 2.43
CA LEU A 82 -21.00 34.07 3.43
C LEU A 82 -21.94 32.90 3.19
N ASP A 83 -23.16 33.14 2.76
CA ASP A 83 -24.14 32.11 2.41
C ASP A 83 -23.66 31.23 1.26
N PHE A 84 -23.18 31.89 0.19
CA PHE A 84 -22.56 31.16 -0.93
C PHE A 84 -21.39 30.30 -0.47
N ARG A 85 -20.47 30.86 0.34
CA ARG A 85 -19.32 30.09 0.89
C ARG A 85 -19.73 28.94 1.78
N VAL A 86 -20.79 29.11 2.59
CA VAL A 86 -21.31 28.03 3.45
C VAL A 86 -21.86 26.90 2.59
N ARG A 87 -22.68 27.20 1.59
CA ARG A 87 -23.25 26.18 0.70
C ARG A 87 -22.17 25.45 -0.10
N ASP A 88 -21.33 26.18 -0.80
CA ASP A 88 -20.28 25.63 -1.65
C ASP A 88 -19.35 24.68 -0.86
N ALA A 89 -18.85 25.13 0.30
CA ALA A 89 -17.93 24.29 1.09
C ALA A 89 -18.64 23.15 1.85
N PHE A 90 -19.90 23.34 2.28
CA PHE A 90 -20.64 22.32 3.02
C PHE A 90 -21.12 21.21 2.08
N GLU A 91 -21.63 21.56 0.90
CA GLU A 91 -22.06 20.60 -0.12
C GLU A 91 -20.89 19.88 -0.74
N GLY A 92 -19.85 20.60 -1.14
CA GLY A 92 -18.65 19.99 -1.74
C GLY A 92 -17.89 19.01 -0.85
N ARG A 93 -17.91 19.19 0.49
CA ARG A 93 -17.23 18.28 1.43
C ARG A 93 -18.15 17.23 2.04
N ARG A 94 -19.45 17.50 2.15
CA ARG A 94 -20.43 16.59 2.75
C ARG A 94 -20.73 15.39 1.87
N PHE A 95 -20.78 15.59 0.54
CA PHE A 95 -21.10 14.54 -0.41
C PHE A 95 -19.87 13.77 -0.92
N ALA A 96 -18.67 14.24 -0.63
CA ALA A 96 -17.45 13.52 -0.95
C ALA A 96 -17.22 12.40 0.08
N LEU A 97 -17.93 11.28 -0.09
CA LEU A 97 -17.60 10.04 0.62
C LEU A 97 -16.38 9.42 -0.08
N PRO A 98 -15.19 9.41 0.56
CA PRO A 98 -14.02 8.83 -0.08
C PRO A 98 -14.21 7.33 -0.27
N ALA A 99 -13.66 6.80 -1.36
CA ALA A 99 -13.63 5.37 -1.56
C ALA A 99 -12.82 4.70 -0.45
N ARG A 100 -13.37 3.61 0.11
CA ARG A 100 -12.74 2.77 1.15
C ARG A 100 -12.05 1.59 0.49
N LEU A 101 -10.78 1.38 0.80
CA LEU A 101 -10.00 0.28 0.26
C LEU A 101 -9.81 -0.80 1.31
N TYR A 102 -10.06 -2.03 0.91
CA TYR A 102 -9.94 -3.20 1.75
C TYR A 102 -8.94 -4.19 1.16
N ALA A 103 -8.14 -4.83 2.02
CA ALA A 103 -7.35 -6.00 1.66
C ALA A 103 -8.27 -7.19 1.31
N ARG A 104 -7.69 -8.29 0.83
CA ARG A 104 -8.47 -9.52 0.68
C ARG A 104 -9.03 -9.96 2.04
N PRO A 105 -10.29 -10.42 2.11
CA PRO A 105 -10.80 -11.05 3.33
C PRO A 105 -10.09 -12.38 3.57
N LEU A 106 -9.96 -12.76 4.84
CA LEU A 106 -9.56 -14.14 5.18
C LEU A 106 -10.73 -15.07 4.93
N GLU A 107 -10.58 -15.96 3.97
CA GLU A 107 -11.54 -17.01 3.62
C GLU A 107 -11.19 -18.29 4.38
N LEU A 108 -12.11 -18.77 5.23
CA LEU A 108 -11.96 -19.93 6.08
C LEU A 108 -12.75 -21.09 5.48
N PHE A 109 -12.09 -22.16 5.08
CA PHE A 109 -12.71 -23.36 4.52
C PHE A 109 -11.93 -24.63 4.94
N PRO A 110 -12.58 -25.79 5.01
CA PRO A 110 -11.90 -27.04 5.33
C PRO A 110 -10.80 -27.35 4.30
N GLY A 111 -9.59 -27.64 4.78
CA GLY A 111 -8.40 -27.87 3.95
C GLY A 111 -7.52 -26.66 3.75
N LEU A 112 -7.91 -25.46 4.21
CA LEU A 112 -7.08 -24.27 4.17
C LEU A 112 -5.75 -24.50 4.94
N LYS A 113 -4.62 -24.30 4.27
CA LYS A 113 -3.31 -24.27 4.93
C LYS A 113 -3.21 -22.98 5.75
N LEU A 114 -3.42 -23.09 7.03
CA LEU A 114 -3.38 -21.99 8.00
C LEU A 114 -3.00 -22.59 9.34
N THR A 115 -1.93 -22.10 9.94
CA THR A 115 -1.57 -22.53 11.30
C THR A 115 -2.40 -21.79 12.36
N PRO A 116 -2.63 -22.38 13.55
CA PRO A 116 -3.26 -21.69 14.66
C PRO A 116 -2.64 -20.34 15.01
N ASP A 117 -1.32 -20.25 14.96
CA ASP A 117 -0.59 -19.01 15.29
C ASP A 117 -0.71 -17.96 14.16
N ALA A 118 -0.77 -18.38 12.89
CA ALA A 118 -1.07 -17.49 11.77
C ALA A 118 -2.49 -16.90 11.86
N LEU A 119 -3.48 -17.71 12.28
CA LEU A 119 -4.83 -17.21 12.54
C LEU A 119 -4.83 -16.15 13.65
N ILE A 120 -4.10 -16.35 14.76
CA ILE A 120 -3.99 -15.33 15.83
C ILE A 120 -3.40 -14.02 15.28
N GLN A 121 -2.38 -14.09 14.44
CA GLN A 121 -1.80 -12.90 13.81
C GLN A 121 -2.80 -12.18 12.91
N GLU A 122 -3.58 -12.93 12.12
CA GLU A 122 -4.66 -12.34 11.30
C GLU A 122 -5.74 -11.68 12.17
N LEU A 123 -6.21 -12.36 13.20
CA LEU A 123 -7.19 -11.82 14.14
C LEU A 123 -6.67 -10.55 14.83
N ALA A 124 -5.39 -10.53 15.20
CA ALA A 124 -4.75 -9.35 15.79
C ALA A 124 -4.68 -8.19 14.80
N ARG A 125 -4.35 -8.43 13.51
CA ARG A 125 -4.37 -7.41 12.45
C ARG A 125 -5.77 -6.84 12.24
N LEU A 126 -6.79 -7.68 12.31
CA LEU A 126 -8.19 -7.27 12.22
C LEU A 126 -8.72 -6.62 13.51
N GLY A 127 -7.91 -6.54 14.56
CA GLY A 127 -8.31 -5.95 15.85
C GLY A 127 -9.30 -6.81 16.65
N TYR A 128 -9.32 -8.13 16.41
CA TYR A 128 -10.07 -9.06 17.26
C TYR A 128 -9.38 -9.21 18.61
N LYS A 129 -10.17 -9.31 19.68
CA LYS A 129 -9.67 -9.36 21.06
C LYS A 129 -10.05 -10.65 21.78
N GLU A 130 -9.17 -11.13 22.65
CA GLU A 130 -9.39 -12.21 23.59
C GLU A 130 -9.54 -11.62 25.02
N PRO A 131 -10.35 -12.20 25.91
CA PRO A 131 -11.17 -13.40 25.75
C PRO A 131 -12.52 -13.14 25.08
N LEU A 132 -13.17 -14.22 24.63
CA LEU A 132 -14.53 -14.17 24.13
C LEU A 132 -15.48 -13.92 25.31
N THR A 133 -16.20 -12.79 25.26
CA THR A 133 -17.23 -12.44 26.25
C THR A 133 -18.58 -12.35 25.53
N GLY A 134 -19.42 -13.38 25.74
CA GLY A 134 -20.75 -13.44 25.10
C GLY A 134 -20.68 -13.56 23.56
N ASP A 135 -21.60 -12.88 22.87
CA ASP A 135 -21.72 -12.89 21.42
C ASP A 135 -21.27 -11.53 20.80
N GLU A 136 -20.35 -10.83 21.47
CA GLU A 136 -19.84 -9.54 21.02
C GLU A 136 -18.97 -9.71 19.77
N PRO A 137 -19.30 -9.07 18.62
CA PRO A 137 -18.50 -9.19 17.40
C PRO A 137 -17.06 -8.66 17.58
N GLY A 138 -16.10 -9.28 16.90
CA GLY A 138 -14.69 -8.91 17.03
C GLY A 138 -13.99 -9.52 18.25
N ARG A 139 -14.56 -10.61 18.81
CA ARG A 139 -13.99 -11.38 19.91
C ARG A 139 -13.67 -12.80 19.49
N PHE A 140 -12.68 -13.40 20.14
CA PHE A 140 -12.34 -14.81 19.96
C PHE A 140 -11.86 -15.46 21.25
N ALA A 141 -11.86 -16.79 21.26
CA ALA A 141 -11.21 -17.60 22.29
C ALA A 141 -10.47 -18.76 21.63
N ARG A 142 -9.30 -19.12 22.18
CA ARG A 142 -8.52 -20.29 21.75
C ARG A 142 -8.71 -21.42 22.75
N HIS A 143 -9.04 -22.62 22.27
CA HIS A 143 -9.16 -23.84 23.05
C HIS A 143 -8.21 -24.92 22.50
N GLY A 144 -6.91 -24.79 22.78
CA GLY A 144 -5.89 -25.68 22.21
C GLY A 144 -5.77 -25.53 20.70
N ASN A 145 -6.23 -26.52 19.93
CA ASN A 145 -6.25 -26.53 18.47
C ASN A 145 -7.60 -26.15 17.87
N SER A 146 -8.52 -25.58 18.65
CA SER A 146 -9.77 -25.03 18.15
C SER A 146 -9.93 -23.57 18.56
N PHE A 147 -10.77 -22.84 17.81
CA PHE A 147 -11.06 -21.44 18.05
C PHE A 147 -12.56 -21.21 18.01
N GLU A 148 -13.06 -20.35 18.88
CA GLU A 148 -14.36 -19.73 18.75
C GLU A 148 -14.19 -18.26 18.39
N ILE A 149 -14.85 -17.81 17.32
CA ILE A 149 -14.72 -16.43 16.81
C ILE A 149 -16.11 -15.87 16.58
N VAL A 150 -16.41 -14.68 17.10
CA VAL A 150 -17.60 -13.92 16.70
C VAL A 150 -17.19 -12.96 15.59
N ALA A 151 -17.42 -13.39 14.34
CA ALA A 151 -17.12 -12.61 13.14
C ALA A 151 -18.01 -11.37 13.08
N ARG A 152 -17.41 -10.23 12.64
CA ARG A 152 -18.14 -8.98 12.46
C ARG A 152 -19.08 -9.05 11.25
N PRO A 153 -20.22 -8.34 11.28
CA PRO A 153 -21.06 -8.19 10.10
C PRO A 153 -20.33 -7.35 9.06
N PHE A 154 -20.39 -7.78 7.80
CA PHE A 154 -19.75 -7.06 6.71
C PHE A 154 -20.53 -7.23 5.39
N VAL A 155 -20.46 -6.22 4.49
CA VAL A 155 -21.05 -6.27 3.16
C VAL A 155 -19.97 -6.63 2.15
N PHE A 156 -20.00 -7.87 1.67
CA PHE A 156 -19.11 -8.36 0.62
C PHE A 156 -19.74 -8.17 -0.76
N TRP A 157 -18.99 -8.45 -1.81
CA TRP A 157 -19.43 -8.35 -3.20
C TRP A 157 -20.52 -9.36 -3.60
N ASP A 158 -20.70 -10.41 -2.83
CA ASP A 158 -21.73 -11.45 -3.01
C ASP A 158 -22.89 -11.32 -1.99
N GLY A 159 -22.90 -10.27 -1.18
CA GLY A 159 -23.98 -9.92 -0.27
C GLY A 159 -23.52 -9.59 1.15
N ALA A 160 -24.48 -9.18 1.96
CA ALA A 160 -24.27 -8.87 3.36
C ALA A 160 -24.15 -10.17 4.19
N GLN A 161 -23.08 -10.27 4.98
CA GLN A 161 -22.92 -11.33 5.98
C GLN A 161 -23.24 -10.74 7.37
N PRO A 162 -24.20 -11.31 8.13
CA PRO A 162 -24.45 -10.94 9.52
C PRO A 162 -23.27 -11.38 10.40
N ALA A 163 -23.23 -10.86 11.64
CA ALA A 163 -22.34 -11.41 12.65
C ALA A 163 -22.61 -12.91 12.84
N ARG A 164 -21.55 -13.71 12.93
CA ARG A 164 -21.63 -15.17 13.08
C ARG A 164 -20.68 -15.65 14.15
N LYS A 165 -21.11 -16.60 14.94
CA LYS A 165 -20.25 -17.31 15.89
C LYS A 165 -19.73 -18.58 15.23
N LEU A 166 -18.43 -18.56 14.90
CA LEU A 166 -17.74 -19.63 14.19
C LEU A 166 -16.94 -20.49 15.18
N HIS A 167 -16.97 -21.80 14.98
CA HIS A 167 -16.06 -22.74 15.59
C HIS A 167 -15.13 -23.30 14.50
N LEU A 168 -13.81 -23.24 14.76
CA LEU A 168 -12.77 -23.65 13.85
C LEU A 168 -11.95 -24.77 14.46
N ASP A 169 -11.78 -25.88 13.76
CA ASP A 169 -10.97 -27.00 14.16
C ASP A 169 -9.70 -27.10 13.31
N PHE A 170 -8.55 -27.25 13.95
CA PHE A 170 -7.26 -27.41 13.28
C PHE A 170 -6.72 -28.84 13.44
N ARG A 171 -6.11 -29.34 12.36
CA ARG A 171 -5.35 -30.59 12.36
C ARG A 171 -3.96 -30.32 11.81
N GLY A 172 -2.99 -30.18 12.71
CA GLY A 172 -1.64 -29.70 12.35
C GLY A 172 -1.70 -28.26 11.81
N ASP A 173 -1.15 -28.04 10.63
CA ASP A 173 -1.05 -26.74 9.98
C ASP A 173 -2.20 -26.45 9.00
N SER A 174 -3.32 -27.12 9.15
CA SER A 174 -4.49 -26.92 8.29
C SER A 174 -5.79 -26.85 9.05
N LEU A 175 -6.72 -26.02 8.55
CA LEU A 175 -8.08 -25.93 9.05
C LEU A 175 -8.86 -27.17 8.62
N SER A 176 -9.33 -27.98 9.57
CA SER A 176 -10.05 -29.24 9.30
C SER A 176 -11.56 -29.10 9.29
N GLY A 177 -12.10 -28.10 9.97
CA GLY A 177 -13.54 -27.85 10.06
C GLY A 177 -13.88 -26.40 10.35
N VAL A 178 -15.01 -25.96 9.79
CA VAL A 178 -15.62 -24.64 10.03
C VAL A 178 -17.09 -24.88 10.34
N HIS A 179 -17.55 -24.48 11.52
CA HIS A 179 -18.92 -24.66 11.97
C HIS A 179 -19.54 -23.34 12.41
N ASP A 180 -20.78 -23.12 12.06
CA ASP A 180 -21.59 -22.02 12.58
C ASP A 180 -22.32 -22.51 13.87
N LEU A 181 -21.90 -21.96 15.00
CA LEU A 181 -22.44 -22.34 16.31
C LEU A 181 -23.90 -21.85 16.55
N GLN A 182 -24.39 -20.88 15.77
CA GLN A 182 -25.76 -20.38 15.89
C GLN A 182 -26.75 -21.29 15.16
N SER A 183 -26.37 -21.80 13.98
CA SER A 183 -27.21 -22.70 13.18
C SER A 183 -26.89 -24.19 13.39
N ASP A 184 -25.83 -24.50 14.13
CA ASP A 184 -25.29 -25.85 14.35
C ASP A 184 -25.00 -26.59 13.01
N ARG A 185 -24.41 -25.88 12.03
CA ARG A 185 -24.14 -26.43 10.69
C ARG A 185 -22.68 -26.27 10.28
N PRO A 186 -22.12 -27.28 9.60
CA PRO A 186 -20.82 -27.13 8.97
C PRO A 186 -20.93 -26.12 7.82
N LEU A 187 -19.90 -25.29 7.68
CA LEU A 187 -19.77 -24.33 6.59
C LEU A 187 -18.69 -24.78 5.61
N THR A 188 -18.97 -24.65 4.33
CA THR A 188 -17.98 -24.85 3.26
C THR A 188 -17.06 -23.64 3.11
N LEU A 189 -17.54 -22.46 3.49
CA LEU A 189 -16.81 -21.19 3.44
C LEU A 189 -17.37 -20.24 4.48
N ALA A 190 -16.50 -19.62 5.25
CA ALA A 190 -16.78 -18.44 6.07
C ALA A 190 -15.73 -17.36 5.76
N ARG A 191 -16.06 -16.08 5.96
CA ARG A 191 -15.14 -14.97 5.79
C ARG A 191 -15.10 -14.12 7.04
N LEU A 192 -13.93 -13.63 7.38
CA LEU A 192 -13.79 -12.52 8.32
C LEU A 192 -13.84 -11.19 7.56
N ASP A 193 -14.25 -10.12 8.26
CA ASP A 193 -14.22 -8.76 7.71
C ASP A 193 -12.79 -8.42 7.21
N PRO A 194 -12.67 -7.79 6.03
CA PRO A 194 -11.36 -7.50 5.46
C PRO A 194 -10.68 -6.34 6.17
N LEU A 195 -9.34 -6.37 6.20
CA LEU A 195 -8.55 -5.27 6.75
C LEU A 195 -8.79 -3.99 5.92
N TYR A 196 -9.18 -2.89 6.59
CA TYR A 196 -9.18 -1.58 5.97
C TYR A 196 -7.74 -1.09 5.77
N ILE A 197 -7.37 -0.75 4.53
CA ILE A 197 -6.00 -0.40 4.15
C ILE A 197 -5.83 1.06 3.72
N GLY A 198 -6.91 1.82 3.60
CA GLY A 198 -6.83 3.23 3.26
C GLY A 198 -8.07 3.75 2.53
N GLY A 199 -8.02 5.02 2.14
CA GLY A 199 -9.07 5.67 1.36
C GLY A 199 -8.48 6.47 0.20
N ILE A 200 -9.32 6.77 -0.80
CA ILE A 200 -8.98 7.72 -1.86
C ILE A 200 -9.68 9.03 -1.54
N TYR A 201 -8.89 10.04 -1.21
CA TYR A 201 -9.37 11.35 -0.77
C TYR A 201 -9.20 12.42 -1.84
N PRO A 202 -10.07 13.47 -1.87
CA PRO A 202 -9.81 14.69 -2.63
C PRO A 202 -8.50 15.34 -2.17
N ALA A 203 -7.81 15.97 -3.09
CA ALA A 203 -6.50 16.59 -2.89
C ALA A 203 -6.42 17.46 -1.64
N HIS A 204 -5.78 16.94 -0.62
CA HIS A 204 -5.04 17.56 0.49
C HIS A 204 -4.72 16.39 1.44
N ASN A 205 -3.46 16.19 1.80
CA ASN A 205 -2.86 15.12 2.62
C ASN A 205 -3.50 14.87 4.02
N GLU A 206 -4.82 14.91 4.12
CA GLU A 206 -5.56 14.67 5.35
C GLU A 206 -6.32 13.35 5.21
N ASP A 207 -5.85 12.32 5.88
CA ASP A 207 -6.59 11.07 6.01
C ASP A 207 -7.79 11.27 6.93
N ARG A 208 -8.97 11.00 6.42
CA ARG A 208 -10.22 11.04 7.17
C ARG A 208 -10.96 9.74 6.97
N LEU A 209 -11.36 9.11 8.03
CA LEU A 209 -12.33 8.03 7.97
C LEU A 209 -13.72 8.64 8.20
N LEU A 210 -14.37 9.06 7.11
CA LEU A 210 -15.71 9.63 7.21
C LEU A 210 -16.71 8.56 7.65
N VAL A 211 -17.58 8.94 8.57
CA VAL A 211 -18.61 8.08 9.13
C VAL A 211 -19.96 8.77 8.99
N ARG A 212 -21.00 7.98 8.71
CA ARG A 212 -22.38 8.45 8.77
C ARG A 212 -22.88 8.47 10.22
N LEU A 213 -23.82 9.33 10.53
CA LEU A 213 -24.34 9.43 11.91
C LEU A 213 -24.90 8.10 12.43
N GLU A 214 -25.45 7.25 11.53
CA GLU A 214 -25.95 5.92 11.85
C GLU A 214 -24.83 4.93 12.22
N GLU A 215 -23.60 5.22 11.86
CA GLU A 215 -22.41 4.41 12.21
C GLU A 215 -21.80 4.83 13.55
N VAL A 216 -22.24 5.99 14.11
CA VAL A 216 -21.72 6.53 15.38
C VAL A 216 -22.52 5.95 16.55
N PRO A 217 -21.84 5.37 17.56
CA PRO A 217 -22.53 4.89 18.77
C PRO A 217 -23.32 6.00 19.43
N GLU A 218 -24.57 5.72 19.79
CA GLU A 218 -25.46 6.69 20.44
C GLU A 218 -24.85 7.27 21.72
N GLN A 219 -24.15 6.46 22.48
CA GLN A 219 -23.43 6.86 23.70
C GLN A 219 -22.34 7.91 23.45
N LEU A 220 -21.67 7.92 22.27
CA LEU A 220 -20.68 8.93 21.88
C LEU A 220 -21.39 10.27 21.59
N VAL A 221 -22.51 10.23 20.86
CA VAL A 221 -23.34 11.41 20.59
C VAL A 221 -23.86 12.02 21.90
N GLN A 222 -24.40 11.18 22.79
CA GLN A 222 -24.88 11.60 24.11
C GLN A 222 -23.77 12.23 24.96
N ALA A 223 -22.57 11.64 24.96
CA ALA A 223 -21.42 12.19 25.66
C ALA A 223 -21.01 13.57 25.13
N LEU A 224 -20.99 13.72 23.79
CA LEU A 224 -20.66 14.98 23.14
C LEU A 224 -21.64 16.10 23.51
N ILE A 225 -22.95 15.80 23.40
CA ILE A 225 -24.00 16.76 23.75
C ILE A 225 -23.94 17.11 25.24
N ALA A 226 -23.72 16.13 26.12
CA ALA A 226 -23.66 16.34 27.56
C ALA A 226 -22.55 17.32 27.99
N ILE A 227 -21.40 17.30 27.33
CA ILE A 227 -20.25 18.11 27.73
C ILE A 227 -20.07 19.39 26.92
N GLU A 228 -20.35 19.37 25.60
CA GLU A 228 -20.08 20.50 24.71
C GLU A 228 -21.31 21.41 24.49
N ASP A 229 -22.51 20.85 24.33
CA ASP A 229 -23.71 21.62 23.99
C ASP A 229 -25.03 20.96 24.43
N ARG A 230 -25.37 21.03 25.68
CA ARG A 230 -26.60 20.42 26.26
C ARG A 230 -27.92 20.86 25.61
N LYS A 231 -27.92 21.97 24.88
CA LYS A 231 -29.10 22.51 24.22
C LYS A 231 -29.03 22.43 22.69
N PHE A 232 -28.13 21.62 22.19
CA PHE A 232 -27.89 21.49 20.74
C PHE A 232 -29.18 21.39 19.92
N TYR A 233 -30.10 20.54 20.31
CA TYR A 233 -31.39 20.37 19.60
C TYR A 233 -32.46 21.46 19.91
N LYS A 234 -32.13 22.46 20.77
CA LYS A 234 -33.09 23.47 21.24
C LYS A 234 -32.78 24.89 20.75
N HIS A 235 -31.60 25.13 20.17
CA HIS A 235 -31.22 26.44 19.65
C HIS A 235 -30.96 26.39 18.14
N HIS A 236 -30.92 27.58 17.52
CA HIS A 236 -30.61 27.77 16.10
C HIS A 236 -29.21 28.38 15.95
N GLY A 237 -28.14 27.57 16.11
CA GLY A 237 -26.74 27.94 15.89
C GLY A 237 -26.08 28.73 17.03
N ILE A 238 -26.82 29.51 17.79
CA ILE A 238 -26.31 30.34 18.90
C ILE A 238 -27.11 30.17 20.19
N HIS A 239 -26.43 30.29 21.34
CA HIS A 239 -27.07 30.25 22.63
C HIS A 239 -26.79 31.55 23.40
N LEU A 240 -27.62 32.58 23.18
CA LEU A 240 -27.42 33.96 23.69
C LEU A 240 -27.18 34.01 25.20
N ARG A 241 -27.97 33.26 26.01
CA ARG A 241 -27.79 33.22 27.49
C ARG A 241 -26.46 32.61 27.89
N GLY A 242 -25.98 31.61 27.14
CA GLY A 242 -24.66 30.98 27.35
C GLY A 242 -23.53 31.95 27.02
N MET A 243 -23.63 32.65 25.89
CA MET A 243 -22.68 33.68 25.50
C MET A 243 -22.60 34.82 26.50
N ALA A 244 -23.73 35.36 26.95
CA ALA A 244 -23.77 36.41 27.95
C ALA A 244 -23.13 36.00 29.28
N ARG A 245 -23.42 34.77 29.76
CA ARG A 245 -22.81 34.21 30.96
C ARG A 245 -21.31 34.06 30.82
N ALA A 246 -20.83 33.50 29.68
CA ALA A 246 -19.41 33.32 29.41
C ALA A 246 -18.66 34.67 29.35
N THR A 247 -19.27 35.71 28.73
CA THR A 247 -18.71 37.05 28.67
C THR A 247 -18.58 37.65 30.06
N VAL A 248 -19.61 37.55 30.89
CA VAL A 248 -19.58 38.02 32.29
C VAL A 248 -18.54 37.26 33.10
N ALA A 249 -18.46 35.90 32.98
CA ALA A 249 -17.48 35.10 33.71
C ALA A 249 -16.05 35.48 33.35
N THR A 250 -15.78 35.72 32.08
CA THR A 250 -14.47 36.14 31.55
C THR A 250 -14.11 37.56 32.06
N ALA A 251 -15.07 38.49 32.03
CA ALA A 251 -14.88 39.87 32.49
C ALA A 251 -14.69 39.97 34.01
N THR A 252 -15.27 39.03 34.78
CA THR A 252 -15.14 38.97 36.23
C THR A 252 -13.98 38.11 36.76
N GLY A 253 -13.13 37.56 35.87
CA GLY A 253 -11.98 36.73 36.23
C GLY A 253 -12.33 35.38 36.83
N ARG A 254 -13.60 34.93 36.76
CA ARG A 254 -14.07 33.65 37.28
C ARG A 254 -13.74 32.44 36.40
N GLY A 255 -12.78 32.59 35.48
CA GLY A 255 -12.34 31.55 34.54
C GLY A 255 -13.10 31.58 33.21
N VAL A 256 -12.46 30.99 32.16
CA VAL A 256 -13.04 30.90 30.81
C VAL A 256 -14.10 29.79 30.79
N GLN A 257 -15.38 30.15 30.88
CA GLN A 257 -16.48 29.19 30.66
C GLN A 257 -16.79 29.09 29.17
N GLY A 258 -16.91 27.86 28.62
CA GLY A 258 -17.34 27.58 27.27
C GLY A 258 -18.77 28.12 27.03
N GLY A 259 -18.93 28.99 26.06
CA GLY A 259 -20.24 29.55 25.68
C GLY A 259 -20.55 29.41 24.19
N SER A 260 -19.69 28.71 23.44
CA SER A 260 -19.88 28.46 22.02
C SER A 260 -20.65 27.15 21.82
N THR A 261 -21.57 27.14 20.86
CA THR A 261 -22.35 25.93 20.46
C THR A 261 -21.52 25.01 19.59
N LEU A 262 -21.97 23.74 19.40
CA LEU A 262 -21.36 22.80 18.45
C LEU A 262 -21.34 23.37 17.03
N THR A 263 -22.41 24.04 16.59
CA THR A 263 -22.48 24.72 15.28
C THR A 263 -21.42 25.82 15.14
N GLN A 264 -21.19 26.61 16.19
CA GLN A 264 -20.13 27.63 16.21
C GLN A 264 -18.73 27.00 16.20
N GLN A 265 -18.53 25.87 16.88
CA GLN A 265 -17.25 25.13 16.86
C GLN A 265 -17.00 24.55 15.47
N LEU A 266 -18.03 23.96 14.81
CA LEU A 266 -17.96 23.48 13.44
C LEU A 266 -17.55 24.61 12.49
N VAL A 267 -18.26 25.74 12.52
CA VAL A 267 -17.95 26.90 11.66
C VAL A 267 -16.52 27.38 11.89
N LYS A 268 -16.07 27.46 13.15
CA LYS A 268 -14.70 27.88 13.48
C LYS A 268 -13.67 26.94 12.86
N ASN A 269 -13.87 25.64 12.97
CA ASN A 269 -12.91 24.64 12.48
C ASN A 269 -12.92 24.49 10.96
N PHE A 270 -14.11 24.68 10.34
CA PHE A 270 -14.34 24.39 8.94
C PHE A 270 -14.07 25.58 7.99
N PHE A 271 -14.34 26.83 8.44
CA PHE A 271 -14.33 28.02 7.58
C PHE A 271 -13.35 29.12 8.02
N LEU A 272 -12.90 29.12 9.27
CA LEU A 272 -12.22 30.27 9.85
C LEU A 272 -10.78 29.95 10.29
N SER A 273 -9.94 30.99 10.26
CA SER A 273 -8.57 30.91 10.79
C SER A 273 -8.55 30.83 12.34
N PRO A 274 -7.46 30.28 12.95
CA PRO A 274 -7.35 30.17 14.41
C PRO A 274 -7.20 31.49 15.16
N GLU A 275 -7.17 32.64 14.47
CA GLU A 275 -7.02 33.97 15.07
C GLU A 275 -8.17 34.32 16.02
N ARG A 276 -7.84 35.00 17.13
CA ARG A 276 -8.82 35.40 18.16
C ARG A 276 -9.19 36.89 18.02
N THR A 277 -10.01 37.23 17.00
CA THR A 277 -10.45 38.61 16.77
C THR A 277 -11.99 38.73 16.90
N LEU A 278 -12.46 39.92 17.30
CA LEU A 278 -13.91 40.20 17.38
C LEU A 278 -14.58 40.07 16.01
N ARG A 279 -13.92 40.50 14.93
CA ARG A 279 -14.39 40.35 13.56
C ARG A 279 -14.63 38.87 13.21
N ARG A 280 -13.65 38.01 13.49
CA ARG A 280 -13.79 36.57 13.30
C ARG A 280 -14.96 36.01 14.11
N LYS A 281 -15.14 36.44 15.38
CA LYS A 281 -16.26 35.94 16.20
C LYS A 281 -17.62 36.42 15.70
N ALA A 282 -17.71 37.60 15.15
CA ALA A 282 -18.94 38.07 14.51
C ALA A 282 -19.26 37.27 13.24
N THR A 283 -18.25 36.99 12.40
CA THR A 283 -18.39 36.15 11.22
C THR A 283 -18.81 34.71 11.60
N GLU A 284 -18.20 34.13 12.65
CA GLU A 284 -18.55 32.81 13.19
C GLU A 284 -20.03 32.72 13.58
N ILE A 285 -20.54 33.76 14.28
CA ILE A 285 -21.95 33.81 14.68
C ILE A 285 -22.89 33.88 13.46
N LEU A 286 -22.56 34.72 12.48
CA LEU A 286 -23.39 34.89 11.28
C LEU A 286 -23.37 33.58 10.46
N MET A 287 -22.20 32.96 10.25
CA MET A 287 -22.11 31.69 9.53
C MET A 287 -22.81 30.56 10.28
N ALA A 288 -22.75 30.50 11.61
CA ALA A 288 -23.46 29.50 12.40
C ALA A 288 -24.98 29.60 12.24
N LEU A 289 -25.53 30.81 12.10
CA LEU A 289 -26.96 31.04 11.79
C LEU A 289 -27.28 30.57 10.36
N LEU A 290 -26.42 30.86 9.38
CA LEU A 290 -26.60 30.44 7.99
C LEU A 290 -26.52 28.90 7.84
N VAL A 291 -25.60 28.24 8.55
CA VAL A 291 -25.54 26.76 8.59
C VAL A 291 -26.86 26.18 9.12
N GLU A 292 -27.38 26.68 10.21
CA GLU A 292 -28.65 26.20 10.79
C GLU A 292 -29.91 26.61 9.99
N LEU A 293 -29.78 27.55 9.06
CA LEU A 293 -30.85 27.91 8.12
C LEU A 293 -30.96 26.87 6.98
N HIS A 294 -29.85 26.31 6.54
CA HIS A 294 -29.79 25.44 5.37
C HIS A 294 -29.70 23.95 5.70
N TYR A 295 -29.16 23.59 6.89
CA TYR A 295 -28.85 22.20 7.27
C TYR A 295 -29.51 21.83 8.58
N ASP A 296 -29.98 20.59 8.67
CA ASP A 296 -30.58 20.07 9.89
C ASP A 296 -29.56 19.73 10.98
N LYS A 297 -30.03 19.40 12.17
CA LYS A 297 -29.18 19.08 13.31
C LYS A 297 -28.37 17.79 13.11
N ARG A 298 -28.92 16.85 12.31
CA ARG A 298 -28.21 15.59 12.00
C ARG A 298 -27.03 15.86 11.09
N ASP A 299 -27.24 16.69 10.08
CA ASP A 299 -26.21 17.08 9.11
C ASP A 299 -25.06 17.84 9.78
N ILE A 300 -25.40 18.77 10.66
CA ILE A 300 -24.43 19.55 11.44
C ILE A 300 -23.61 18.64 12.37
N LEU A 301 -24.27 17.69 13.04
CA LEU A 301 -23.62 16.76 13.95
C LEU A 301 -22.70 15.79 13.22
N GLU A 302 -23.17 15.22 12.09
CA GLU A 302 -22.36 14.32 11.26
C GLU A 302 -21.11 15.03 10.73
N THR A 303 -21.26 16.24 10.20
CA THR A 303 -20.14 17.06 9.75
C THR A 303 -19.17 17.38 10.88
N TYR A 304 -19.68 17.72 12.07
CA TYR A 304 -18.87 18.00 13.24
C TYR A 304 -18.02 16.77 13.65
N LEU A 305 -18.63 15.61 13.72
CA LEU A 305 -17.97 14.35 14.12
C LEU A 305 -16.88 13.93 13.13
N ASN A 306 -17.00 14.31 11.87
CA ASN A 306 -16.00 14.06 10.82
C ASN A 306 -14.87 15.10 10.76
N GLU A 307 -15.13 16.33 11.24
CA GLU A 307 -14.16 17.44 11.16
C GLU A 307 -13.31 17.62 12.42
N ILE A 308 -13.78 17.15 13.56
CA ILE A 308 -13.14 17.46 14.83
C ILE A 308 -11.71 16.93 14.90
N TYR A 309 -10.76 17.81 15.28
CA TYR A 309 -9.38 17.45 15.54
C TYR A 309 -9.26 16.71 16.87
N LEU A 310 -8.69 15.52 16.87
CA LEU A 310 -8.58 14.62 18.02
C LEU A 310 -7.16 14.18 18.36
N GLY A 311 -6.15 14.61 17.62
CA GLY A 311 -4.77 14.25 17.92
C GLY A 311 -3.81 14.44 16.78
N GLN A 312 -2.55 14.03 17.03
CA GLN A 312 -1.45 14.15 16.08
C GLN A 312 -0.64 12.86 16.07
N ASP A 313 -0.33 12.37 14.88
CA ASP A 313 0.61 11.28 14.67
C ASP A 313 1.76 11.78 13.78
N GLY A 314 2.92 12.04 14.38
CA GLY A 314 4.02 12.70 13.69
C GLY A 314 3.57 14.05 13.09
N ASN A 315 3.67 14.19 11.78
CA ASN A 315 3.22 15.38 11.04
C ASN A 315 1.74 15.31 10.61
N ARG A 316 1.03 14.25 10.92
CA ARG A 316 -0.33 13.97 10.49
C ARG A 316 -1.35 14.32 11.57
N ALA A 317 -2.33 15.15 11.25
CA ALA A 317 -3.45 15.48 12.12
C ALA A 317 -4.53 14.38 12.07
N ILE A 318 -5.02 13.95 13.24
CA ILE A 318 -6.11 13.00 13.39
C ILE A 318 -7.43 13.76 13.45
N HIS A 319 -8.18 13.73 12.34
CA HIS A 319 -9.49 14.37 12.22
C HIS A 319 -10.62 13.32 12.16
N GLY A 320 -11.73 13.63 12.83
CA GLY A 320 -12.93 12.80 12.88
C GLY A 320 -12.86 11.63 13.85
N VAL A 321 -14.04 11.25 14.37
CA VAL A 321 -14.16 10.19 15.39
C VAL A 321 -13.89 8.79 14.82
N GLY A 322 -14.13 8.59 13.51
CA GLY A 322 -13.85 7.31 12.85
C GLY A 322 -12.36 6.98 12.84
N LEU A 323 -11.52 7.93 12.37
CA LEU A 323 -10.06 7.77 12.38
C LEU A 323 -9.51 7.70 13.81
N ALA A 324 -10.05 8.53 14.73
CA ALA A 324 -9.63 8.52 16.13
C ALA A 324 -9.92 7.19 16.84
N SER A 325 -11.03 6.52 16.51
CA SER A 325 -11.34 5.18 17.01
C SER A 325 -10.26 4.17 16.63
N GLN A 326 -9.88 4.15 15.36
CA GLN A 326 -8.80 3.30 14.87
C GLN A 326 -7.45 3.68 15.48
N PHE A 327 -7.15 4.98 15.54
CA PHE A 327 -5.88 5.48 16.03
C PHE A 327 -5.66 5.16 17.51
N TYR A 328 -6.65 5.39 18.38
CA TYR A 328 -6.48 5.19 19.82
C TYR A 328 -6.81 3.79 20.30
N PHE A 329 -7.78 3.11 19.69
CA PHE A 329 -8.30 1.83 20.18
C PHE A 329 -8.14 0.65 19.21
N GLY A 330 -7.72 0.90 17.96
CA GLY A 330 -7.49 -0.14 16.94
C GLY A 330 -8.76 -0.88 16.53
N LYS A 331 -9.95 -0.26 16.63
CA LYS A 331 -11.23 -0.91 16.34
C LYS A 331 -12.21 0.01 15.62
N PRO A 332 -13.22 -0.57 14.92
CA PRO A 332 -14.28 0.18 14.28
C PRO A 332 -15.05 1.06 15.27
N LEU A 333 -15.54 2.22 14.81
CA LEU A 333 -16.25 3.17 15.64
C LEU A 333 -17.48 2.57 16.36
N LYS A 334 -18.20 1.66 15.70
CA LYS A 334 -19.38 0.97 16.25
C LYS A 334 -19.07 0.10 17.49
N GLU A 335 -17.82 -0.30 17.66
CA GLU A 335 -17.37 -1.16 18.77
C GLU A 335 -16.83 -0.36 19.97
N LEU A 336 -16.90 0.97 19.93
CA LEU A 336 -16.51 1.78 21.06
C LEU A 336 -17.42 1.55 22.25
N THR A 337 -16.81 1.23 23.37
CA THR A 337 -17.48 1.14 24.67
C THR A 337 -17.80 2.53 25.22
N LEU A 338 -18.67 2.60 26.23
CA LEU A 338 -19.01 3.86 26.89
C LEU A 338 -17.78 4.62 27.44
N PRO A 339 -16.81 3.98 28.18
CA PRO A 339 -15.63 4.68 28.64
C PRO A 339 -14.71 5.20 27.50
N GLU A 340 -14.60 4.47 26.40
CA GLU A 340 -13.81 4.89 25.23
C GLU A 340 -14.48 6.05 24.48
N SER A 341 -15.80 6.00 24.31
CA SER A 341 -16.61 7.09 23.76
C SER A 341 -16.46 8.37 24.60
N ALA A 342 -16.54 8.24 25.91
CA ALA A 342 -16.34 9.36 26.84
C ALA A 342 -14.91 9.92 26.83
N LEU A 343 -13.90 9.05 26.59
CA LEU A 343 -12.51 9.45 26.43
C LEU A 343 -12.31 10.28 25.18
N LEU A 344 -12.77 9.81 24.00
CA LEU A 344 -12.68 10.57 22.75
C LEU A 344 -13.34 11.94 22.86
N VAL A 345 -14.55 11.98 23.40
CA VAL A 345 -15.26 13.25 23.63
C VAL A 345 -14.51 14.14 24.63
N GLY A 346 -13.92 13.56 25.67
CA GLY A 346 -13.10 14.29 26.60
C GLY A 346 -11.91 15.01 25.96
N MET A 347 -11.31 14.40 24.97
CA MET A 347 -10.14 14.93 24.25
C MET A 347 -10.48 16.14 23.36
N VAL A 348 -11.72 16.33 22.93
CA VAL A 348 -12.19 17.46 22.10
C VAL A 348 -11.70 18.81 22.62
N LYS A 349 -11.68 19.01 23.93
CA LYS A 349 -11.28 20.25 24.58
C LYS A 349 -9.80 20.62 24.32
N GLY A 350 -8.96 19.65 24.10
CA GLY A 350 -7.51 19.86 23.89
C GLY A 350 -6.79 18.53 23.69
N PRO A 351 -6.78 17.99 22.46
CA PRO A 351 -6.28 16.64 22.19
C PRO A 351 -4.84 16.41 22.64
N GLY A 352 -3.93 17.36 22.42
CA GLY A 352 -2.55 17.23 22.88
C GLY A 352 -2.37 17.29 24.40
N TYR A 353 -3.26 18.01 25.11
CA TYR A 353 -3.21 18.10 26.56
C TYR A 353 -3.81 16.87 27.26
N TYR A 354 -4.83 16.27 26.64
CA TYR A 354 -5.52 15.08 27.14
C TYR A 354 -5.15 13.81 26.37
N ASP A 355 -4.03 13.79 25.66
CA ASP A 355 -3.54 12.62 24.94
C ASP A 355 -3.37 11.44 25.92
N PRO A 356 -4.11 10.33 25.77
CA PRO A 356 -4.12 9.25 26.75
C PRO A 356 -2.82 8.44 26.78
N ARG A 357 -1.98 8.51 25.74
CA ARG A 357 -0.66 7.88 25.70
C ARG A 357 0.40 8.71 26.43
N ARG A 358 0.32 10.04 26.26
CA ARG A 358 1.28 10.97 26.88
C ARG A 358 0.90 11.39 28.28
N HIS A 359 -0.41 11.47 28.55
CA HIS A 359 -0.95 12.01 29.79
C HIS A 359 -2.14 11.19 30.31
N PRO A 360 -1.95 9.87 30.63
CA PRO A 360 -3.04 8.95 30.97
C PRO A 360 -3.91 9.41 32.15
N GLU A 361 -3.31 10.01 33.18
CA GLU A 361 -4.05 10.50 34.34
C GLU A 361 -5.01 11.65 33.99
N ARG A 362 -4.54 12.63 33.21
CA ARG A 362 -5.38 13.74 32.74
C ARG A 362 -6.49 13.26 31.82
N ALA A 363 -6.19 12.29 30.99
CA ALA A 363 -7.16 11.67 30.08
C ALA A 363 -8.26 10.94 30.89
N ARG A 364 -7.86 10.20 31.93
CA ARG A 364 -8.80 9.52 32.87
C ARG A 364 -9.68 10.51 33.59
N GLU A 365 -9.11 11.54 34.22
CA GLU A 365 -9.88 12.59 34.90
C GLU A 365 -10.88 13.26 33.95
N ARG A 366 -10.47 13.53 32.72
CA ARG A 366 -11.32 14.16 31.71
C ARG A 366 -12.44 13.25 31.23
N ARG A 367 -12.15 11.95 31.00
CA ARG A 367 -13.15 10.91 30.72
C ARG A 367 -14.20 10.85 31.86
N ASP A 368 -13.74 10.80 33.10
CA ASP A 368 -14.59 10.66 34.27
C ASP A 368 -15.47 11.90 34.49
N LEU A 369 -14.99 13.09 34.10
CA LEU A 369 -15.81 14.30 34.06
C LEU A 369 -16.92 14.19 33.02
N VAL A 370 -16.66 13.67 31.79
CA VAL A 370 -17.69 13.46 30.77
C VAL A 370 -18.75 12.49 31.28
N LEU A 371 -18.33 11.37 31.85
CA LEU A 371 -19.25 10.36 32.43
C LEU A 371 -20.10 10.95 33.56
N ALA A 372 -19.51 11.81 34.42
CA ALA A 372 -20.26 12.49 35.49
C ALA A 372 -21.29 13.48 34.94
N GLU A 373 -20.99 14.19 33.86
CA GLU A 373 -21.95 15.10 33.24
C GLU A 373 -23.10 14.35 32.55
N MET A 374 -22.81 13.18 31.90
CA MET A 374 -23.85 12.29 31.37
C MET A 374 -24.79 11.80 32.48
N ALA A 375 -24.23 11.38 33.62
CA ALA A 375 -25.01 10.91 34.76
C ALA A 375 -25.88 12.02 35.37
N LYS A 376 -25.38 13.26 35.45
CA LYS A 376 -26.19 14.42 35.90
C LYS A 376 -27.39 14.74 35.00
N LEU A 377 -27.31 14.31 33.74
CA LEU A 377 -28.39 14.45 32.75
C LEU A 377 -29.24 13.20 32.63
N GLU A 378 -29.11 12.26 33.58
CA GLU A 378 -29.88 11.02 33.68
C GLU A 378 -29.70 10.10 32.44
N MET A 379 -28.58 10.27 31.71
CA MET A 379 -28.21 9.44 30.55
C MET A 379 -27.53 8.14 30.94
N LEU A 380 -27.09 7.99 32.18
CA LEU A 380 -26.43 6.80 32.71
C LEU A 380 -27.04 6.36 34.07
N LEU A 381 -27.20 5.07 34.22
CA LEU A 381 -27.54 4.46 35.53
C LEU A 381 -26.31 4.52 36.45
N PRO A 382 -26.51 4.59 37.80
CA PRO A 382 -25.38 4.61 38.75
C PRO A 382 -24.40 3.44 38.59
N ALA A 383 -24.90 2.25 38.28
CA ALA A 383 -24.11 1.04 38.04
C ALA A 383 -23.23 1.19 36.78
N GLN A 384 -23.79 1.74 35.68
CA GLN A 384 -23.04 2.00 34.43
C GLN A 384 -21.93 3.05 34.65
N LEU A 385 -22.23 4.11 35.42
CA LEU A 385 -21.23 5.12 35.77
C LEU A 385 -20.07 4.51 36.57
N ALA A 386 -20.38 3.67 37.58
CA ALA A 386 -19.36 3.03 38.40
C ALA A 386 -18.48 2.09 37.56
N ALA A 387 -19.09 1.24 36.73
CA ALA A 387 -18.37 0.34 35.83
C ALA A 387 -17.50 1.11 34.82
N ALA A 388 -18.01 2.17 34.18
CA ALA A 388 -17.28 2.96 33.19
C ALA A 388 -16.08 3.71 33.79
N ARG A 389 -16.19 4.19 35.04
CA ARG A 389 -15.07 4.85 35.74
C ARG A 389 -13.97 3.87 36.16
N SER A 390 -14.33 2.62 36.54
CA SER A 390 -13.36 1.60 36.92
C SER A 390 -12.63 0.99 35.73
N ALA A 391 -13.17 1.14 34.50
CA ALA A 391 -12.59 0.61 33.28
C ALA A 391 -11.21 1.24 32.97
N PRO A 392 -10.25 0.49 32.44
CA PRO A 392 -8.99 1.02 31.93
C PRO A 392 -9.23 2.00 30.77
N LEU A 393 -8.19 2.70 30.32
CA LEU A 393 -8.28 3.58 29.14
C LEU A 393 -8.34 2.77 27.82
N ASP A 394 -7.82 1.55 27.83
CA ASP A 394 -7.79 0.57 26.73
C ASP A 394 -7.18 1.10 25.42
N VAL A 395 -6.21 1.99 25.54
CA VAL A 395 -5.53 2.65 24.42
C VAL A 395 -4.36 1.79 23.96
N ILE A 396 -4.26 1.55 22.65
CA ILE A 396 -3.13 0.83 22.06
C ILE A 396 -1.85 1.68 22.12
N GLU A 397 -0.72 1.08 22.48
CA GLU A 397 0.56 1.80 22.65
C GLU A 397 1.11 2.38 21.36
N LYS A 398 1.03 1.61 20.27
CA LYS A 398 1.40 2.06 18.92
C LYS A 398 0.21 1.86 18.00
N PRO A 399 -0.26 2.91 17.32
CA PRO A 399 -1.22 2.72 16.26
C PRO A 399 -0.55 1.88 15.16
N SER A 400 -1.23 0.87 14.68
CA SER A 400 -0.84 0.15 13.48
C SER A 400 -0.98 1.01 12.21
N MET A 401 -1.44 2.25 12.37
CA MET A 401 -1.66 3.23 11.31
C MET A 401 -0.59 4.33 11.40
N GLY A 402 0.63 4.05 10.92
CA GLY A 402 1.39 5.07 10.22
C GLY A 402 0.63 5.50 8.95
N THR A 403 1.01 6.62 8.36
CA THR A 403 0.74 6.96 6.96
C THR A 403 0.42 5.70 6.17
N THR A 404 -0.59 5.73 5.31
CA THR A 404 -1.03 4.63 4.45
C THR A 404 -0.25 3.31 4.65
N PRO A 405 -0.81 2.28 5.29
CA PRO A 405 -0.01 1.14 5.76
C PRO A 405 0.76 0.41 4.64
N TYR A 406 0.35 0.60 3.38
CA TYR A 406 0.92 -0.06 2.21
C TYR A 406 1.04 0.91 1.02
N PRO A 407 1.89 1.97 1.12
CA PRO A 407 1.89 3.06 0.14
C PRO A 407 2.22 2.60 -1.28
N ALA A 408 3.17 1.68 -1.45
CA ALA A 408 3.55 1.16 -2.75
C ALA A 408 2.42 0.36 -3.43
N PHE A 409 1.70 -0.45 -2.66
CA PHE A 409 0.55 -1.19 -3.18
C PHE A 409 -0.62 -0.26 -3.51
N LEU A 410 -0.91 0.71 -2.66
CA LEU A 410 -1.98 1.69 -2.90
C LEU A 410 -1.70 2.62 -4.07
N ASP A 411 -0.43 2.90 -4.38
CA ASP A 411 -0.05 3.59 -5.61
C ASP A 411 -0.45 2.76 -6.86
N LEU A 412 -0.20 1.45 -6.86
CA LEU A 412 -0.66 0.56 -7.93
C LEU A 412 -2.19 0.58 -8.06
N VAL A 413 -2.91 0.47 -6.95
CA VAL A 413 -4.39 0.53 -6.94
C VAL A 413 -4.88 1.86 -7.52
N ARG A 414 -4.30 3.00 -7.10
CA ARG A 414 -4.67 4.34 -7.61
C ARG A 414 -4.43 4.45 -9.13
N ARG A 415 -3.33 3.90 -9.65
CA ARG A 415 -3.03 3.90 -11.09
C ARG A 415 -4.05 3.06 -11.87
N GLN A 416 -4.44 1.88 -11.37
CA GLN A 416 -5.47 1.05 -12.00
C GLN A 416 -6.85 1.73 -11.95
N LEU A 417 -7.23 2.31 -10.82
CA LEU A 417 -8.50 3.05 -10.70
C LEU A 417 -8.59 4.24 -11.65
N ARG A 418 -7.52 5.04 -11.77
CA ARG A 418 -7.50 6.20 -12.69
C ARG A 418 -7.61 5.81 -14.17
N ARG A 419 -7.25 4.60 -14.54
CA ARG A 419 -7.45 4.09 -15.89
C ARG A 419 -8.93 3.79 -16.16
N ASP A 420 -9.64 3.29 -15.14
CA ASP A 420 -10.97 2.68 -15.28
C ASP A 420 -12.11 3.59 -14.79
N TYR A 421 -11.83 4.63 -13.97
CA TYR A 421 -12.81 5.55 -13.36
C TYR A 421 -12.40 6.99 -13.48
N HIS A 422 -13.41 7.88 -13.56
CA HIS A 422 -13.18 9.31 -13.38
C HIS A 422 -12.83 9.64 -11.92
N GLU A 423 -11.95 10.60 -11.73
CA GLU A 423 -11.45 10.95 -10.40
C GLU A 423 -12.56 11.49 -9.47
N ASP A 424 -13.59 12.13 -10.04
CA ASP A 424 -14.73 12.66 -9.31
C ASP A 424 -15.63 11.54 -8.75
N ASP A 425 -15.83 10.44 -9.48
CA ASP A 425 -16.61 9.28 -9.03
C ASP A 425 -15.93 8.59 -7.83
N LEU A 426 -14.60 8.45 -7.90
CA LEU A 426 -13.80 7.87 -6.81
C LEU A 426 -13.83 8.70 -5.51
N ARG A 427 -14.13 9.99 -5.64
CA ARG A 427 -14.12 10.95 -4.53
C ARG A 427 -15.49 11.18 -3.89
N SER A 428 -16.57 10.91 -4.59
CA SER A 428 -17.91 11.34 -4.19
C SER A 428 -18.88 10.20 -3.86
N GLU A 429 -18.69 9.00 -4.41
CA GLU A 429 -19.69 7.93 -4.33
C GLU A 429 -19.53 6.98 -3.14
N GLY A 430 -18.50 7.16 -2.32
CA GLY A 430 -18.26 6.29 -1.15
C GLY A 430 -18.04 4.83 -1.52
N LEU A 431 -17.30 4.59 -2.59
CA LEU A 431 -17.08 3.25 -3.12
C LEU A 431 -16.35 2.35 -2.12
N HIS A 432 -16.73 1.09 -2.08
CA HIS A 432 -16.00 0.03 -1.39
C HIS A 432 -15.16 -0.74 -2.41
N ILE A 433 -13.85 -0.60 -2.32
CA ILE A 433 -12.88 -1.19 -3.25
C ILE A 433 -12.20 -2.37 -2.56
N PHE A 434 -12.46 -3.56 -3.05
CA PHE A 434 -11.80 -4.79 -2.61
C PHE A 434 -10.55 -5.01 -3.44
N THR A 435 -9.41 -4.96 -2.78
CA THR A 435 -8.11 -5.17 -3.43
C THR A 435 -7.68 -6.64 -3.32
N THR A 436 -6.60 -6.96 -4.03
CA THR A 436 -5.97 -8.28 -3.98
C THR A 436 -4.84 -8.37 -2.95
N LEU A 437 -4.57 -7.28 -2.21
CA LEU A 437 -3.54 -7.26 -1.17
C LEU A 437 -3.74 -8.40 -0.17
N ASP A 438 -2.70 -9.19 0.01
CA ASP A 438 -2.61 -10.18 1.08
C ASP A 438 -1.71 -9.63 2.20
N PRO A 439 -2.27 -9.30 3.38
CA PRO A 439 -1.48 -8.71 4.47
C PRO A 439 -0.34 -9.59 4.96
N VAL A 440 -0.48 -10.94 4.89
CA VAL A 440 0.58 -11.89 5.27
C VAL A 440 1.71 -11.85 4.27
N VAL A 441 1.38 -11.94 2.98
CA VAL A 441 2.37 -11.90 1.89
C VAL A 441 3.11 -10.57 1.88
N GLN A 442 2.38 -9.47 2.05
CA GLN A 442 2.96 -8.12 2.10
C GLN A 442 3.95 -7.97 3.26
N THR A 443 3.53 -8.33 4.47
CA THR A 443 4.40 -8.25 5.66
C THR A 443 5.64 -9.14 5.52
N SER A 444 5.48 -10.35 4.94
CA SER A 444 6.59 -11.26 4.68
C SER A 444 7.59 -10.68 3.67
N ALA A 445 7.09 -10.03 2.61
CA ALA A 445 7.93 -9.37 1.60
C ALA A 445 8.72 -8.19 2.19
N GLU A 446 8.09 -7.37 2.99
CA GLU A 446 8.72 -6.24 3.70
C GLU A 446 9.83 -6.72 4.65
N GLN A 447 9.53 -7.73 5.46
CA GLN A 447 10.49 -8.31 6.40
C GLN A 447 11.67 -8.99 5.70
N ALA A 448 11.40 -9.77 4.64
CA ALA A 448 12.44 -10.44 3.86
C ALA A 448 13.39 -9.42 3.24
N LEU A 449 12.87 -8.37 2.60
CA LEU A 449 13.67 -7.31 1.99
C LEU A 449 14.54 -6.60 3.04
N THR A 450 13.91 -6.02 4.06
CA THR A 450 14.62 -5.23 5.10
C THR A 450 15.69 -6.07 5.82
N LYS A 451 15.35 -7.29 6.20
CA LYS A 451 16.27 -8.22 6.89
C LYS A 451 17.48 -8.56 6.02
N ARG A 452 17.24 -8.89 4.73
CA ARG A 452 18.33 -9.34 3.84
C ARG A 452 19.22 -8.18 3.39
N LEU A 453 18.67 -7.02 3.09
CA LEU A 453 19.49 -5.82 2.82
C LEU A 453 20.41 -5.50 4.00
N ALA A 454 19.88 -5.50 5.22
CA ALA A 454 20.69 -5.28 6.42
C ALA A 454 21.78 -6.34 6.63
N GLN A 455 21.54 -7.59 6.27
CA GLN A 455 22.55 -8.67 6.35
C GLN A 455 23.65 -8.50 5.30
N ILE A 456 23.30 -8.16 4.06
CA ILE A 456 24.25 -7.91 2.97
C ILE A 456 25.17 -6.75 3.35
N GLU A 457 24.62 -5.63 3.85
CA GLU A 457 25.40 -4.46 4.27
C GLU A 457 26.37 -4.77 5.41
N ARG A 458 25.94 -5.60 6.40
CA ARG A 458 26.83 -6.03 7.49
C ARG A 458 27.96 -6.95 7.03
N ALA A 459 27.68 -7.81 6.05
CA ALA A 459 28.65 -8.77 5.53
C ALA A 459 29.68 -8.15 4.58
N ARG A 460 29.39 -6.98 3.99
CA ARG A 460 30.23 -6.35 2.96
C ARG A 460 30.66 -4.94 3.37
N LYS A 461 31.94 -4.73 3.59
CA LYS A 461 32.50 -3.40 3.87
C LYS A 461 32.25 -2.43 2.71
N GLY A 462 31.76 -1.22 3.02
CA GLY A 462 31.52 -0.16 2.04
C GLY A 462 30.17 -0.25 1.31
N VAL A 463 29.38 -1.29 1.53
CA VAL A 463 28.01 -1.41 1.00
C VAL A 463 27.04 -0.87 2.06
N THR A 464 26.41 0.27 1.78
CA THR A 464 25.45 0.92 2.69
C THR A 464 24.40 1.67 1.87
N GLY A 465 23.16 1.71 2.39
CA GLY A 465 22.05 2.42 1.72
C GLY A 465 21.52 1.65 0.50
N LEU A 466 21.62 0.33 0.53
CA LEU A 466 20.96 -0.52 -0.47
C LEU A 466 19.45 -0.32 -0.42
N GLU A 467 18.86 -0.27 -1.59
CA GLU A 467 17.43 -0.25 -1.82
C GLU A 467 16.98 -1.53 -2.54
N GLY A 468 15.67 -1.74 -2.58
CA GLY A 468 15.12 -2.88 -3.29
C GLY A 468 13.63 -2.74 -3.53
N ALA A 469 13.11 -3.61 -4.37
CA ALA A 469 11.68 -3.73 -4.63
C ALA A 469 11.28 -5.20 -4.70
N VAL A 470 10.05 -5.48 -4.30
CA VAL A 470 9.45 -6.81 -4.39
C VAL A 470 8.03 -6.71 -4.91
N VAL A 471 7.69 -7.52 -5.90
CA VAL A 471 6.32 -7.72 -6.37
C VAL A 471 5.99 -9.20 -6.25
N VAL A 472 4.85 -9.52 -5.63
CA VAL A 472 4.38 -10.91 -5.48
C VAL A 472 3.00 -11.05 -6.11
N THR A 473 2.82 -12.10 -6.94
CA THR A 473 1.54 -12.38 -7.58
C THR A 473 1.12 -13.84 -7.39
N ASN A 474 -0.18 -14.08 -7.51
CA ASN A 474 -0.72 -15.43 -7.63
C ASN A 474 -0.59 -15.90 -9.08
N VAL A 475 0.00 -17.08 -9.27
CA VAL A 475 0.29 -17.64 -10.60
C VAL A 475 -0.98 -17.91 -11.41
N GLN A 476 -2.07 -18.35 -10.76
CA GLN A 476 -3.28 -18.82 -11.46
C GLN A 476 -4.13 -17.66 -11.99
N ASN A 477 -4.14 -16.49 -11.30
CA ASN A 477 -5.10 -15.44 -11.61
C ASN A 477 -4.49 -14.02 -11.74
N GLY A 478 -3.16 -13.89 -11.64
CA GLY A 478 -2.46 -12.61 -11.80
C GLY A 478 -2.76 -11.56 -10.71
N GLU A 479 -3.38 -11.97 -9.59
CA GLU A 479 -3.63 -11.06 -8.47
C GLU A 479 -2.32 -10.64 -7.81
N VAL A 480 -2.08 -9.34 -7.75
CA VAL A 480 -0.93 -8.77 -7.05
C VAL A 480 -1.20 -8.84 -5.55
N GLN A 481 -0.49 -9.72 -4.86
CA GLN A 481 -0.66 -9.98 -3.43
C GLN A 481 0.17 -9.05 -2.55
N ALA A 482 1.32 -8.57 -3.07
CA ALA A 482 2.20 -7.65 -2.37
C ALA A 482 2.99 -6.75 -3.33
N VAL A 483 3.25 -5.51 -2.90
CA VAL A 483 4.16 -4.57 -3.56
C VAL A 483 4.98 -3.86 -2.50
N VAL A 484 6.29 -4.02 -2.54
CA VAL A 484 7.25 -3.31 -1.68
C VAL A 484 8.08 -2.37 -2.56
N GLY A 485 7.94 -1.08 -2.36
CA GLY A 485 8.56 -0.04 -3.20
C GLY A 485 9.91 0.46 -2.72
N GLY A 486 10.43 -0.07 -1.62
CA GLY A 486 11.71 0.33 -1.05
C GLY A 486 12.03 -0.39 0.26
N ARG A 487 13.25 -0.17 0.78
CA ARG A 487 13.69 -0.70 2.06
C ARG A 487 12.81 -0.25 3.23
N ASP A 488 12.39 1.01 3.21
CA ASP A 488 11.33 1.52 4.07
C ASP A 488 9.98 1.33 3.38
N ALA A 489 9.27 0.29 3.78
CA ALA A 489 7.99 -0.09 3.18
C ALA A 489 6.88 0.96 3.38
N HIS A 490 7.04 1.85 4.40
CA HIS A 490 6.07 2.90 4.72
C HIS A 490 6.42 4.26 4.11
N PHE A 491 7.48 4.32 3.31
CA PHE A 491 7.88 5.55 2.62
C PHE A 491 6.89 5.91 1.51
N GLU A 492 6.24 7.07 1.66
CA GLU A 492 5.35 7.65 0.65
C GLU A 492 6.14 8.51 -0.34
N GLY A 493 6.88 7.90 -1.25
CA GLY A 493 7.70 8.59 -2.23
C GLY A 493 7.90 7.76 -3.48
N PHE A 494 9.14 7.75 -3.99
CA PHE A 494 9.48 7.00 -5.19
C PHE A 494 9.24 5.50 -5.02
N ASN A 495 8.31 4.96 -5.80
CA ASN A 495 7.91 3.56 -5.77
C ASN A 495 8.75 2.74 -6.75
N ARG A 496 9.82 2.12 -6.26
CA ARG A 496 10.77 1.38 -7.10
C ARG A 496 10.13 0.18 -7.79
N ALA A 497 9.09 -0.39 -7.22
CA ALA A 497 8.38 -1.52 -7.84
C ALA A 497 7.67 -1.13 -9.14
N LEU A 498 7.25 0.14 -9.27
CA LEU A 498 6.48 0.64 -10.41
C LEU A 498 7.28 1.57 -11.31
N ASP A 499 8.25 2.30 -10.76
CA ASP A 499 8.88 3.44 -11.45
C ASP A 499 10.40 3.30 -11.65
N ALA A 500 11.07 2.36 -10.95
CA ALA A 500 12.50 2.15 -11.15
C ALA A 500 12.73 1.31 -12.42
N HIS A 501 12.86 2.00 -13.55
CA HIS A 501 13.26 1.36 -14.81
C HIS A 501 14.76 1.11 -14.78
N ARG A 502 15.16 -0.15 -14.79
CA ARG A 502 16.53 -0.61 -14.68
C ARG A 502 16.81 -1.69 -15.72
N PRO A 503 18.06 -1.76 -16.24
CA PRO A 503 18.43 -2.88 -17.09
C PRO A 503 18.13 -4.21 -16.40
N VAL A 504 17.44 -5.12 -17.09
CA VAL A 504 17.01 -6.39 -16.50
C VAL A 504 18.06 -7.48 -16.57
N GLY A 505 19.08 -7.25 -17.42
CA GLY A 505 20.14 -8.22 -17.62
C GLY A 505 19.59 -9.58 -18.03
N SER A 506 20.16 -10.64 -17.51
CA SER A 506 19.79 -12.03 -17.88
C SER A 506 18.35 -12.43 -17.59
N LEU A 507 17.49 -11.58 -17.01
CA LEU A 507 16.06 -11.87 -16.88
C LEU A 507 15.33 -11.88 -18.23
N LEU A 508 15.91 -11.29 -19.30
CA LEU A 508 15.33 -11.32 -20.64
C LEU A 508 15.64 -12.63 -21.40
N LYS A 509 16.67 -13.37 -21.01
CA LYS A 509 17.09 -14.61 -21.71
C LYS A 509 15.95 -15.63 -21.87
N PRO A 510 15.08 -15.89 -20.88
CA PRO A 510 13.98 -16.83 -21.06
C PRO A 510 13.11 -16.52 -22.30
N VAL A 511 13.01 -15.26 -22.72
CA VAL A 511 12.29 -14.88 -23.95
C VAL A 511 12.97 -15.47 -25.20
N THR A 512 14.30 -15.32 -25.29
CA THR A 512 15.11 -15.90 -26.40
C THR A 512 14.96 -17.44 -26.43
N TYR A 513 15.01 -18.09 -25.26
CA TYR A 513 14.88 -19.54 -25.18
C TYR A 513 13.45 -20.01 -25.47
N LEU A 514 12.42 -19.25 -25.07
CA LEU A 514 11.05 -19.53 -25.46
C LEU A 514 10.88 -19.45 -26.98
N SER A 515 11.43 -18.38 -27.58
CA SER A 515 11.41 -18.23 -29.05
C SER A 515 12.05 -19.41 -29.76
N ALA A 516 13.19 -19.89 -29.28
CA ALA A 516 13.83 -21.09 -29.83
C ALA A 516 12.97 -22.35 -29.68
N LEU A 517 12.41 -22.57 -28.50
CA LEU A 517 11.58 -23.76 -28.20
C LEU A 517 10.22 -23.77 -28.92
N MET A 518 9.80 -22.65 -29.52
CA MET A 518 8.68 -22.59 -30.46
C MET A 518 8.99 -23.24 -31.83
N HIS A 519 10.26 -23.56 -32.11
CA HIS A 519 10.75 -24.21 -33.31
C HIS A 519 11.33 -25.61 -32.97
N PRO A 520 10.50 -26.58 -32.55
CA PRO A 520 10.95 -27.88 -32.05
C PRO A 520 11.69 -28.72 -33.10
N GLU A 521 11.53 -28.42 -34.37
CA GLU A 521 12.28 -29.04 -35.49
C GLU A 521 13.77 -28.61 -35.51
N ARG A 522 14.13 -27.52 -34.86
CA ARG A 522 15.48 -26.96 -34.82
C ARG A 522 16.09 -26.97 -33.41
N TYR A 523 15.24 -26.69 -32.43
CA TYR A 523 15.71 -26.47 -31.08
C TYR A 523 14.94 -27.31 -30.05
N THR A 524 15.69 -28.06 -29.26
CA THR A 524 15.22 -28.82 -28.10
C THR A 524 16.06 -28.50 -26.89
N LEU A 525 15.69 -28.96 -25.70
CA LEU A 525 16.50 -28.78 -24.49
C LEU A 525 17.88 -29.42 -24.58
N ALA A 526 18.06 -30.42 -25.45
CA ALA A 526 19.31 -31.13 -25.68
C ALA A 526 20.15 -30.52 -26.82
N THR A 527 19.61 -29.59 -27.61
CA THR A 527 20.33 -28.96 -28.73
C THR A 527 21.61 -28.29 -28.22
N LEU A 528 22.73 -28.57 -28.89
CA LEU A 528 24.03 -27.97 -28.57
C LEU A 528 24.13 -26.58 -29.16
N LEU A 529 24.34 -25.60 -28.31
CA LEU A 529 24.59 -24.20 -28.66
C LEU A 529 26.10 -23.92 -28.61
N ASP A 530 26.56 -23.09 -29.53
CA ASP A 530 27.98 -22.68 -29.62
C ASP A 530 28.26 -21.47 -28.72
N ASP A 531 29.04 -21.69 -27.66
CA ASP A 531 29.54 -20.67 -26.73
C ASP A 531 30.97 -20.24 -27.02
N SER A 532 31.42 -20.29 -28.27
CA SER A 532 32.72 -19.74 -28.70
C SER A 532 32.66 -18.22 -28.91
N PRO A 533 33.78 -17.51 -28.94
CA PRO A 533 33.81 -16.06 -29.11
C PRO A 533 32.91 -15.57 -30.28
N LEU A 534 32.15 -14.52 -30.01
CA LEU A 534 31.20 -13.92 -30.96
C LEU A 534 31.59 -12.44 -31.21
N VAL A 535 31.70 -12.06 -32.49
CA VAL A 535 31.82 -10.68 -32.90
C VAL A 535 30.63 -10.34 -33.79
N TRP A 536 29.73 -9.50 -33.33
CA TRP A 536 28.60 -9.02 -34.11
C TRP A 536 28.90 -7.67 -34.70
N LYS A 537 28.74 -7.58 -36.03
CA LYS A 537 29.02 -6.35 -36.79
C LYS A 537 27.73 -5.82 -37.40
N GLU A 538 27.39 -4.62 -37.05
CA GLU A 538 26.24 -3.92 -37.62
C GLU A 538 26.68 -2.57 -38.17
N ARG A 539 26.14 -2.22 -39.33
CA ARG A 539 26.57 -1.00 -40.04
C ARG A 539 26.26 0.27 -39.23
N GLY A 540 27.29 1.02 -38.88
CA GLY A 540 27.16 2.29 -38.14
C GLY A 540 27.17 2.14 -36.63
N ILE A 541 27.36 0.94 -36.08
CA ILE A 541 27.46 0.64 -34.64
C ILE A 541 28.82 0.00 -34.36
N PRO A 542 29.49 0.27 -33.24
CA PRO A 542 30.71 -0.42 -32.84
C PRO A 542 30.50 -1.94 -32.77
N ASP A 543 31.55 -2.70 -33.14
CA ASP A 543 31.54 -4.16 -33.03
C ASP A 543 31.14 -4.60 -31.62
N TRP A 544 30.09 -5.43 -31.49
CA TRP A 544 29.64 -5.96 -30.23
C TRP A 544 30.24 -7.34 -29.98
N GLN A 545 30.91 -7.47 -28.81
CA GLN A 545 31.58 -8.71 -28.42
C GLN A 545 31.13 -9.10 -27.02
N PRO A 546 30.06 -9.91 -26.87
CA PRO A 546 29.60 -10.37 -25.57
C PRO A 546 30.59 -11.33 -24.95
N GLU A 547 30.77 -11.22 -23.63
CA GLU A 547 31.58 -12.14 -22.84
C GLU A 547 30.72 -12.82 -21.78
N ASN A 548 31.10 -14.05 -21.41
CA ASN A 548 30.51 -14.73 -20.27
C ASN A 548 30.96 -14.07 -18.95
N TYR A 549 30.15 -14.22 -17.89
CA TYR A 549 30.44 -13.62 -16.58
C TYR A 549 31.78 -14.13 -16.00
N ASP A 550 32.08 -15.42 -16.19
CA ASP A 550 33.30 -16.07 -15.74
C ASP A 550 34.51 -15.82 -16.67
N LYS A 551 34.33 -15.03 -17.73
CA LYS A 551 35.36 -14.70 -18.74
C LYS A 551 35.90 -15.94 -19.50
N THR A 552 35.16 -17.03 -19.52
CA THR A 552 35.52 -18.28 -20.21
C THR A 552 34.49 -18.62 -21.30
N PHE A 553 34.92 -19.39 -22.30
CA PHE A 553 34.05 -19.91 -23.37
C PHE A 553 33.95 -21.42 -23.22
N HIS A 554 32.72 -21.94 -23.34
CA HIS A 554 32.41 -23.32 -22.98
C HIS A 554 32.23 -24.24 -24.20
N GLY A 555 32.47 -23.74 -25.43
CA GLY A 555 32.28 -24.51 -26.68
C GLY A 555 30.84 -24.93 -26.91
N GLN A 556 30.62 -26.21 -27.18
CA GLN A 556 29.27 -26.74 -27.42
C GLN A 556 28.60 -27.06 -26.08
N VAL A 557 27.49 -26.38 -25.77
CA VAL A 557 26.74 -26.55 -24.53
C VAL A 557 25.26 -26.84 -24.79
N PRO A 558 24.64 -27.79 -24.10
CA PRO A 558 23.20 -28.03 -24.22
C PRO A 558 22.38 -26.77 -23.90
N LEU A 559 21.35 -26.53 -24.71
CA LEU A 559 20.46 -25.36 -24.59
C LEU A 559 19.98 -25.15 -23.14
N ARG A 560 19.51 -26.23 -22.46
CA ARG A 560 19.06 -26.16 -21.06
C ARG A 560 20.17 -25.66 -20.12
N LEU A 561 21.44 -26.13 -20.31
CA LEU A 561 22.56 -25.73 -19.46
C LEU A 561 23.04 -24.31 -19.79
N ALA A 562 22.97 -23.90 -21.04
CA ALA A 562 23.28 -22.50 -21.42
C ALA A 562 22.33 -21.52 -20.72
N LEU A 563 21.03 -21.84 -20.57
CA LEU A 563 20.08 -21.06 -19.77
C LEU A 563 20.35 -21.20 -18.26
N ALA A 564 20.59 -22.42 -17.76
CA ALA A 564 20.80 -22.70 -16.35
C ALA A 564 22.00 -21.94 -15.78
N HIS A 565 23.12 -21.95 -16.51
CA HIS A 565 24.35 -21.22 -16.15
C HIS A 565 24.37 -19.78 -16.67
N SER A 566 23.35 -19.40 -17.43
CA SER A 566 23.18 -18.02 -17.94
C SER A 566 24.33 -17.57 -18.87
N TYR A 567 24.87 -18.45 -19.73
CA TYR A 567 25.92 -18.11 -20.67
C TYR A 567 25.49 -17.02 -21.63
N ASN A 568 26.29 -15.95 -21.71
CA ASN A 568 25.94 -14.78 -22.50
C ASN A 568 26.14 -15.04 -24.00
N VAL A 569 27.28 -15.65 -24.37
CA VAL A 569 27.64 -15.79 -25.78
C VAL A 569 26.71 -16.77 -26.49
N ALA A 570 26.44 -17.94 -25.89
CA ALA A 570 25.47 -18.89 -26.41
C ALA A 570 24.07 -18.28 -26.57
N SER A 571 23.60 -17.50 -25.55
CA SER A 571 22.29 -16.85 -25.59
C SER A 571 22.21 -15.76 -26.67
N ALA A 572 23.26 -14.95 -26.82
CA ALA A 572 23.34 -13.91 -27.83
C ALA A 572 23.32 -14.51 -29.24
N ARG A 573 24.12 -15.54 -29.47
CA ARG A 573 24.17 -16.26 -30.76
C ARG A 573 22.81 -16.84 -31.10
N LEU A 574 22.18 -17.54 -30.17
CA LEU A 574 20.82 -18.08 -30.35
C LEU A 574 19.80 -17.01 -30.74
N GLY A 575 19.79 -15.88 -30.03
CA GLY A 575 18.86 -14.78 -30.34
C GLY A 575 19.13 -14.09 -31.67
N LEU A 576 20.40 -13.99 -32.09
CA LEU A 576 20.76 -13.47 -33.41
C LEU A 576 20.38 -14.44 -34.53
N GLU A 577 20.47 -15.75 -34.32
CA GLU A 577 20.06 -16.79 -35.28
C GLU A 577 18.55 -16.87 -35.46
N LEU A 578 17.77 -16.62 -34.40
CA LEU A 578 16.32 -16.52 -34.43
C LEU A 578 15.84 -15.23 -35.11
N GLY A 579 16.61 -14.17 -34.95
CA GLY A 579 16.25 -12.85 -35.38
C GLY A 579 15.74 -11.99 -34.20
N LEU A 580 16.36 -10.84 -34.03
CA LEU A 580 16.08 -9.92 -32.90
C LEU A 580 14.61 -9.51 -32.80
N ASN A 581 13.95 -9.25 -33.95
CA ASN A 581 12.55 -8.84 -33.98
C ASN A 581 11.62 -9.94 -33.43
N GLU A 582 11.87 -11.21 -33.74
CA GLU A 582 11.08 -12.33 -33.24
C GLU A 582 11.18 -12.39 -31.69
N VAL A 583 12.38 -12.29 -31.15
CA VAL A 583 12.58 -12.29 -29.68
C VAL A 583 11.88 -11.11 -29.01
N LEU A 584 11.99 -9.89 -29.58
CA LEU A 584 11.34 -8.71 -29.01
C LEU A 584 9.82 -8.75 -29.16
N ASP A 585 9.30 -9.30 -30.24
CA ASP A 585 7.85 -9.52 -30.40
C ASP A 585 7.32 -10.54 -29.39
N ASN A 586 8.07 -11.59 -29.11
CA ASN A 586 7.70 -12.54 -28.06
C ASN A 586 7.76 -11.91 -26.65
N ALA A 587 8.69 -10.96 -26.39
CA ALA A 587 8.67 -10.19 -25.16
C ALA A 587 7.38 -9.35 -25.02
N ARG A 588 6.90 -8.72 -26.10
CA ARG A 588 5.61 -8.00 -26.13
C ARG A 588 4.43 -8.94 -25.89
N ARG A 589 4.42 -10.13 -26.51
CA ARG A 589 3.40 -11.16 -26.26
C ARG A 589 3.39 -11.62 -24.80
N LEU A 590 4.54 -11.69 -24.14
CA LEU A 590 4.65 -11.97 -22.71
C LEU A 590 4.09 -10.84 -21.83
N GLY A 591 3.77 -9.67 -22.40
CA GLY A 591 3.14 -8.54 -21.70
C GLY A 591 4.07 -7.37 -21.43
N VAL A 592 5.23 -7.29 -22.07
CA VAL A 592 6.08 -6.09 -22.03
C VAL A 592 5.48 -5.03 -22.96
N GLU A 593 4.84 -4.01 -22.40
CA GLU A 593 4.17 -2.95 -23.17
C GLU A 593 5.13 -1.85 -23.65
N ARG A 594 6.27 -1.72 -22.97
CA ARG A 594 7.31 -0.73 -23.32
C ARG A 594 7.96 -1.05 -24.66
N GLU A 595 8.27 -0.03 -25.41
CA GLU A 595 9.08 -0.18 -26.63
C GLU A 595 10.49 -0.65 -26.29
N LEU A 596 10.86 -1.78 -26.88
CA LEU A 596 12.16 -2.41 -26.67
C LEU A 596 13.12 -2.01 -27.79
N PRO A 597 14.33 -1.52 -27.46
CA PRO A 597 15.28 -1.10 -28.49
C PRO A 597 15.81 -2.30 -29.30
N PRO A 598 15.79 -2.25 -30.64
CA PRO A 598 16.16 -3.37 -31.47
C PRO A 598 17.70 -3.47 -31.70
N TYR A 599 18.45 -3.56 -30.59
CA TYR A 599 19.90 -3.76 -30.60
C TYR A 599 20.28 -5.16 -30.15
N ALA A 600 21.38 -5.72 -30.66
CA ALA A 600 21.87 -7.04 -30.27
C ALA A 600 22.07 -7.17 -28.74
N ALA A 601 22.50 -6.12 -28.06
CA ALA A 601 22.65 -6.10 -26.61
C ALA A 601 21.33 -6.29 -25.85
N SER A 602 20.17 -6.00 -26.47
CA SER A 602 18.84 -6.26 -25.88
C SER A 602 18.62 -7.75 -25.60
N LEU A 603 19.23 -8.66 -26.38
CA LEU A 603 19.17 -10.11 -26.14
C LEU A 603 19.76 -10.52 -24.78
N LEU A 604 20.67 -9.72 -24.23
CA LEU A 604 21.27 -9.92 -22.92
C LEU A 604 20.64 -9.04 -21.84
N GLY A 605 19.55 -8.33 -22.17
CA GLY A 605 18.78 -7.52 -21.23
C GLY A 605 19.33 -6.12 -21.01
N ALA A 606 20.00 -5.54 -22.00
CA ALA A 606 20.22 -4.09 -22.07
C ALA A 606 18.91 -3.35 -22.37
N VAL A 607 17.88 -3.65 -21.58
CA VAL A 607 16.50 -3.17 -21.68
C VAL A 607 16.06 -2.77 -20.30
N GLU A 608 15.54 -1.56 -20.14
CA GLU A 608 15.10 -1.03 -18.86
C GLU A 608 13.62 -1.32 -18.62
N LEU A 609 13.33 -2.11 -17.59
CA LEU A 609 11.98 -2.43 -17.14
C LEU A 609 11.84 -2.17 -15.65
N ALA A 610 10.63 -1.83 -15.22
CA ALA A 610 10.27 -1.79 -13.81
C ALA A 610 10.01 -3.22 -13.27
N PRO A 611 10.16 -3.47 -11.96
CA PRO A 611 9.85 -4.77 -11.36
C PRO A 611 8.45 -5.29 -11.71
N LEU A 612 7.44 -4.42 -11.77
CA LEU A 612 6.09 -4.80 -12.16
C LEU A 612 6.00 -5.28 -13.62
N GLU A 613 6.73 -4.63 -14.54
CA GLU A 613 6.79 -5.03 -15.97
C GLU A 613 7.48 -6.40 -16.12
N VAL A 614 8.57 -6.63 -15.38
CA VAL A 614 9.22 -7.95 -15.30
C VAL A 614 8.25 -8.99 -14.71
N THR A 615 7.48 -8.61 -13.69
CA THR A 615 6.47 -9.51 -13.10
C THR A 615 5.43 -9.91 -14.12
N GLN A 616 4.92 -8.99 -14.95
CA GLN A 616 3.96 -9.31 -16.02
C GLN A 616 4.55 -10.30 -17.03
N MET A 617 5.80 -10.11 -17.45
CA MET A 617 6.49 -11.01 -18.37
C MET A 617 6.61 -12.43 -17.80
N TYR A 618 7.04 -12.56 -16.55
CA TYR A 618 7.18 -13.86 -15.87
C TYR A 618 5.84 -14.47 -15.48
N GLN A 619 4.79 -13.67 -15.25
CA GLN A 619 3.44 -14.13 -14.99
C GLN A 619 2.92 -14.98 -16.16
N THR A 620 3.13 -14.53 -17.39
CA THR A 620 2.71 -15.27 -18.58
C THR A 620 3.44 -16.61 -18.72
N ILE A 621 4.74 -16.65 -18.36
CA ILE A 621 5.51 -17.91 -18.33
C ILE A 621 5.00 -18.84 -17.23
N ALA A 622 4.85 -18.32 -16.01
CA ALA A 622 4.40 -19.08 -14.84
C ALA A 622 2.96 -19.62 -15.01
N SER A 623 2.11 -18.90 -15.73
CA SER A 623 0.74 -19.33 -16.07
C SER A 623 0.66 -20.27 -17.26
N GLY A 624 1.79 -20.86 -17.71
CA GLY A 624 1.81 -21.86 -18.79
C GLY A 624 1.54 -21.30 -20.20
N GLY A 625 1.87 -20.02 -20.43
CA GLY A 625 1.66 -19.35 -21.73
C GLY A 625 0.36 -18.57 -21.84
N PHE A 626 -0.39 -18.48 -20.75
CA PHE A 626 -1.58 -17.65 -20.66
C PHE A 626 -1.19 -16.25 -20.16
N ARG A 627 -1.49 -15.23 -20.95
CA ARG A 627 -1.34 -13.84 -20.49
C ARG A 627 -2.50 -13.51 -19.59
N VAL A 628 -2.18 -13.32 -18.31
CA VAL A 628 -3.10 -12.88 -17.26
C VAL A 628 -2.65 -11.50 -16.81
N PRO A 629 -3.41 -10.43 -17.10
CA PRO A 629 -3.05 -9.09 -16.65
C PRO A 629 -2.93 -8.99 -15.13
N LEU A 630 -1.89 -8.32 -14.66
CA LEU A 630 -1.70 -8.08 -13.23
C LEU A 630 -2.77 -7.15 -12.70
N ARG A 631 -3.51 -7.60 -11.69
CA ARG A 631 -4.57 -6.83 -11.07
C ARG A 631 -4.36 -6.65 -9.58
N ALA A 632 -4.60 -5.43 -9.10
CA ALA A 632 -4.59 -5.08 -7.68
C ALA A 632 -6.01 -4.88 -7.13
N ILE A 633 -7.03 -4.90 -7.99
CA ILE A 633 -8.44 -4.68 -7.65
C ILE A 633 -9.23 -5.91 -8.05
N ARG A 634 -10.07 -6.38 -7.13
CA ARG A 634 -10.96 -7.53 -7.35
C ARG A 634 -12.38 -7.07 -7.68
N GLU A 635 -12.95 -6.19 -6.85
CA GLU A 635 -14.33 -5.72 -6.96
C GLU A 635 -14.45 -4.27 -6.50
N VAL A 636 -15.43 -3.54 -7.07
CA VAL A 636 -15.82 -2.20 -6.64
C VAL A 636 -17.33 -2.19 -6.41
N LEU A 637 -17.75 -1.80 -5.20
CA LEU A 637 -19.16 -1.67 -4.83
C LEU A 637 -19.48 -0.20 -4.54
N THR A 638 -20.75 0.17 -4.72
CA THR A 638 -21.27 1.44 -4.19
C THR A 638 -21.32 1.42 -2.66
N ALA A 639 -21.53 2.57 -2.04
CA ALA A 639 -21.78 2.68 -0.59
C ALA A 639 -22.98 1.82 -0.12
N ALA A 640 -23.93 1.51 -1.01
CA ALA A 640 -25.08 0.65 -0.75
C ALA A 640 -24.80 -0.86 -0.94
N GLY A 641 -23.54 -1.22 -1.27
CA GLY A 641 -23.13 -2.61 -1.49
C GLY A 641 -23.52 -3.18 -2.87
N GLN A 642 -23.91 -2.33 -3.83
CA GLN A 642 -24.20 -2.77 -5.20
C GLN A 642 -22.92 -2.82 -6.02
N PRO A 643 -22.68 -3.87 -6.82
CA PRO A 643 -21.50 -3.95 -7.66
C PRO A 643 -21.51 -2.87 -8.75
N VAL A 644 -20.45 -2.06 -8.81
CA VAL A 644 -20.21 -1.09 -9.88
C VAL A 644 -19.47 -1.78 -11.02
N GLN A 645 -18.38 -2.46 -10.71
CA GLN A 645 -17.56 -3.18 -11.66
C GLN A 645 -16.92 -4.40 -11.00
N ARG A 646 -16.95 -5.51 -11.73
CA ARG A 646 -16.21 -6.72 -11.41
C ARG A 646 -15.03 -6.84 -12.35
N TYR A 647 -13.83 -6.90 -11.80
CA TYR A 647 -12.61 -7.17 -12.56
C TYR A 647 -12.52 -8.67 -12.84
N THR A 648 -13.24 -9.10 -13.86
CA THR A 648 -13.21 -10.51 -14.27
C THR A 648 -11.81 -10.92 -14.70
N LEU A 649 -11.49 -12.19 -14.49
CA LEU A 649 -10.23 -12.75 -14.94
C LEU A 649 -10.21 -12.74 -16.48
N ALA A 650 -9.37 -11.88 -17.06
CA ALA A 650 -9.10 -11.88 -18.50
C ALA A 650 -7.88 -12.77 -18.75
N VAL A 651 -8.08 -13.86 -19.48
CA VAL A 651 -7.04 -14.84 -19.80
C VAL A 651 -6.96 -14.98 -21.31
N GLU A 652 -5.79 -14.76 -21.86
CA GLU A 652 -5.50 -14.93 -23.28
C GLU A 652 -4.35 -15.93 -23.45
N GLN A 653 -4.59 -17.01 -24.17
CA GLN A 653 -3.49 -17.92 -24.53
C GLN A 653 -2.64 -17.26 -25.61
N VAL A 654 -1.42 -16.86 -25.27
CA VAL A 654 -0.49 -16.18 -26.16
C VAL A 654 0.65 -17.09 -26.62
N PHE A 655 0.91 -18.19 -25.90
CA PHE A 655 1.87 -19.23 -26.29
C PHE A 655 1.26 -20.61 -26.13
N GLU A 656 1.69 -21.55 -26.97
CA GLU A 656 1.33 -22.95 -26.82
C GLU A 656 1.94 -23.55 -25.53
N ALA A 657 1.29 -24.56 -24.98
CA ALA A 657 1.68 -25.13 -23.69
C ALA A 657 3.06 -25.84 -23.75
N ALA A 658 3.38 -26.53 -24.87
CA ALA A 658 4.61 -27.31 -24.98
C ALA A 658 5.89 -26.45 -24.87
N PRO A 659 6.10 -25.38 -25.67
CA PRO A 659 7.29 -24.55 -25.52
C PRO A 659 7.46 -23.95 -24.12
N VAL A 660 6.36 -23.52 -23.49
CA VAL A 660 6.39 -22.94 -22.14
C VAL A 660 6.69 -24.01 -21.09
N TYR A 661 6.18 -25.22 -21.27
CA TYR A 661 6.52 -26.35 -20.39
C TYR A 661 8.02 -26.71 -20.47
N LEU A 662 8.58 -26.75 -21.69
CA LEU A 662 10.00 -26.98 -21.90
C LEU A 662 10.85 -25.87 -21.27
N LEU A 663 10.47 -24.61 -21.48
CA LEU A 663 11.13 -23.46 -20.84
C LEU A 663 11.06 -23.57 -19.32
N THR A 664 9.90 -23.91 -18.76
CA THR A 664 9.73 -24.09 -17.31
C THR A 664 10.66 -25.17 -16.77
N SER A 665 10.82 -26.27 -17.49
CA SER A 665 11.79 -27.33 -17.15
C SER A 665 13.23 -26.77 -17.12
N ALA A 666 13.64 -25.99 -18.12
CA ALA A 666 14.95 -25.35 -18.14
C ALA A 666 15.13 -24.30 -17.02
N LEU A 667 14.06 -23.58 -16.63
CA LEU A 667 14.08 -22.67 -15.49
C LEU A 667 14.13 -23.40 -14.15
N GLN A 668 13.67 -24.66 -14.07
CA GLN A 668 13.90 -25.53 -12.92
C GLN A 668 15.37 -25.96 -12.82
N ASP A 669 16.06 -26.16 -13.95
CA ASP A 669 17.51 -26.44 -13.98
C ASP A 669 18.33 -25.25 -13.45
N VAL A 670 17.88 -24.00 -13.69
CA VAL A 670 18.51 -22.80 -13.08
C VAL A 670 18.55 -22.90 -11.55
N VAL A 671 17.51 -23.47 -10.93
CA VAL A 671 17.38 -23.61 -9.47
C VAL A 671 18.11 -24.86 -8.97
N SER A 672 18.05 -25.96 -9.69
CA SER A 672 18.59 -27.26 -9.24
C SER A 672 20.12 -27.36 -9.38
N GLU A 673 20.67 -26.86 -10.50
CA GLU A 673 22.09 -26.99 -10.84
C GLU A 673 22.74 -25.69 -11.36
N GLY A 674 21.94 -24.63 -11.62
CA GLY A 674 22.39 -23.39 -12.25
C GLY A 674 22.67 -22.25 -11.26
N THR A 675 22.49 -21.01 -11.74
CA THR A 675 22.83 -19.79 -11.01
C THR A 675 22.00 -19.54 -9.76
N ALA A 676 20.88 -20.24 -9.59
CA ALA A 676 19.99 -20.11 -8.42
C ALA A 676 20.09 -21.28 -7.44
N VAL A 677 21.10 -22.14 -7.54
CA VAL A 677 21.32 -23.31 -6.65
C VAL A 677 21.40 -22.93 -5.16
N GLY A 678 21.71 -21.67 -4.84
CA GLY A 678 21.72 -21.14 -3.46
C GLY A 678 20.34 -21.16 -2.79
N LEU A 679 19.23 -21.34 -3.51
CA LEU A 679 17.90 -21.46 -2.91
C LEU A 679 17.75 -22.67 -1.98
N LYS A 680 18.57 -23.70 -2.15
CA LYS A 680 18.62 -24.87 -1.24
C LYS A 680 18.93 -24.51 0.22
N GLU A 681 19.54 -23.35 0.47
CA GLU A 681 19.83 -22.85 1.83
C GLU A 681 18.56 -22.34 2.54
N PHE A 682 17.52 -21.98 1.77
CA PHE A 682 16.27 -21.42 2.26
C PHE A 682 15.13 -22.43 2.25
N LEU A 683 15.09 -23.28 1.26
CA LEU A 683 13.95 -24.15 0.93
C LEU A 683 14.40 -25.59 0.77
N PRO A 684 13.58 -26.57 1.19
CA PRO A 684 13.95 -27.99 1.12
C PRO A 684 14.11 -28.45 -0.33
N PRO A 685 15.08 -29.31 -0.64
CA PRO A 685 15.39 -29.77 -1.99
C PRO A 685 14.25 -30.41 -2.80
N PRO A 686 13.24 -31.09 -2.20
CA PRO A 686 12.17 -31.69 -2.99
C PRO A 686 11.19 -30.63 -3.57
N LEU A 687 11.28 -29.39 -3.10
CA LEU A 687 10.44 -28.32 -3.62
C LEU A 687 10.93 -27.91 -5.01
N LYS A 688 10.18 -28.31 -6.06
CA LYS A 688 10.45 -27.88 -7.43
C LYS A 688 10.05 -26.41 -7.59
N LEU A 689 10.99 -25.60 -8.02
CA LEU A 689 10.81 -24.15 -8.27
C LEU A 689 11.46 -23.82 -9.59
N ALA A 690 10.98 -22.78 -10.27
CA ALA A 690 11.58 -22.24 -11.48
C ALA A 690 11.96 -20.77 -11.26
N GLY A 691 13.01 -20.32 -11.92
CA GLY A 691 13.41 -18.93 -11.79
C GLY A 691 14.65 -18.56 -12.60
N LYS A 692 14.97 -17.29 -12.61
CA LYS A 692 16.13 -16.74 -13.31
C LYS A 692 16.78 -15.63 -12.51
N THR A 693 18.11 -15.66 -12.45
CA THR A 693 18.92 -14.55 -11.92
C THR A 693 19.16 -13.51 -13.01
N GLY A 694 19.14 -12.24 -12.63
CA GLY A 694 19.55 -11.12 -13.46
C GLY A 694 20.70 -10.37 -12.79
N THR A 695 21.69 -10.02 -13.58
CA THR A 695 22.86 -9.23 -13.16
C THR A 695 23.16 -8.27 -14.30
N THR A 696 23.32 -6.99 -14.02
CA THR A 696 23.68 -5.99 -15.00
C THR A 696 25.19 -5.72 -14.99
N ASP A 697 25.66 -5.04 -16.01
CA ASP A 697 27.06 -4.63 -16.15
C ASP A 697 27.54 -3.86 -14.91
N GLU A 698 28.80 -4.01 -14.57
CA GLU A 698 29.43 -3.45 -13.38
C GLU A 698 28.72 -3.82 -12.06
N LEU A 699 27.86 -4.86 -12.05
CA LEU A 699 27.12 -5.31 -10.86
C LEU A 699 26.27 -4.18 -10.23
N ARG A 700 25.61 -3.35 -11.05
CA ARG A 700 24.77 -2.24 -10.59
C ARG A 700 23.44 -2.73 -10.03
N ASP A 701 22.78 -3.66 -10.75
CA ASP A 701 21.47 -4.19 -10.41
C ASP A 701 21.53 -5.70 -10.21
N SER A 702 20.92 -6.14 -9.14
CA SER A 702 20.74 -7.54 -8.79
C SER A 702 19.25 -7.88 -8.90
N TRP A 703 18.91 -8.87 -9.71
CA TRP A 703 17.55 -9.30 -9.95
C TRP A 703 17.36 -10.79 -9.70
N PHE A 704 16.17 -11.15 -9.26
CA PHE A 704 15.69 -12.52 -9.29
C PHE A 704 14.18 -12.54 -9.57
N ALA A 705 13.78 -13.29 -10.59
CA ALA A 705 12.39 -13.63 -10.88
C ALA A 705 12.22 -15.13 -10.74
N GLY A 706 11.32 -15.57 -9.86
CA GLY A 706 11.11 -17.00 -9.61
C GLY A 706 9.67 -17.29 -9.21
N PHE A 707 9.23 -18.52 -9.46
CA PHE A 707 7.87 -18.96 -9.18
C PHE A 707 7.79 -20.39 -8.68
N SER A 708 6.75 -20.62 -7.89
CA SER A 708 6.30 -21.89 -7.34
C SER A 708 5.00 -22.35 -8.03
N GLY A 709 4.32 -23.35 -7.48
CA GLY A 709 3.00 -23.77 -7.96
C GLY A 709 1.90 -22.74 -7.76
N ASP A 710 2.04 -21.85 -6.77
CA ASP A 710 1.02 -20.90 -6.38
C ASP A 710 1.43 -19.43 -6.48
N ARG A 711 2.73 -19.10 -6.41
CA ARG A 711 3.24 -17.71 -6.36
C ARG A 711 4.39 -17.46 -7.31
N LEU A 712 4.37 -16.26 -7.89
CA LEU A 712 5.51 -15.64 -8.56
C LEU A 712 5.99 -14.46 -7.72
N ALA A 713 7.30 -14.30 -7.56
CA ALA A 713 7.86 -13.09 -7.02
C ALA A 713 9.04 -12.58 -7.87
N VAL A 714 9.10 -11.26 -8.03
CA VAL A 714 10.22 -10.55 -8.66
C VAL A 714 10.86 -9.64 -7.62
N VAL A 715 12.17 -9.74 -7.49
CA VAL A 715 12.98 -8.96 -6.56
C VAL A 715 14.05 -8.21 -7.32
N TRP A 716 14.19 -6.92 -7.03
CA TRP A 716 15.29 -6.06 -7.43
C TRP A 716 16.04 -5.54 -6.20
N VAL A 717 17.37 -5.46 -6.28
CA VAL A 717 18.26 -4.85 -5.27
C VAL A 717 19.32 -4.03 -5.99
N GLY A 718 19.51 -2.78 -5.58
CA GLY A 718 20.47 -1.86 -6.18
C GLY A 718 20.55 -0.53 -5.44
N TYR A 719 21.02 0.49 -6.11
CA TYR A 719 21.08 1.87 -5.62
C TYR A 719 20.25 2.80 -6.50
N ASP A 720 19.63 3.82 -5.90
CA ASP A 720 18.86 4.83 -6.64
C ASP A 720 19.73 5.66 -7.60
N ASP A 721 20.95 5.95 -7.21
CA ASP A 721 21.93 6.70 -7.99
C ASP A 721 22.65 5.86 -9.06
N ASN A 722 22.24 4.62 -9.27
CA ASN A 722 22.79 3.69 -10.27
C ASN A 722 24.29 3.38 -10.11
N ARG A 723 24.90 3.61 -8.94
CA ARG A 723 26.29 3.17 -8.67
C ARG A 723 26.34 1.64 -8.53
N PRO A 724 27.52 1.03 -8.81
CA PRO A 724 27.70 -0.41 -8.63
C PRO A 724 27.36 -0.90 -7.22
N ALA A 725 26.46 -1.86 -7.12
CA ALA A 725 26.11 -2.51 -5.86
C ALA A 725 27.10 -3.62 -5.49
N GLY A 726 27.88 -4.09 -6.46
CA GLY A 726 28.79 -5.22 -6.29
C GLY A 726 28.08 -6.55 -6.03
N LEU A 727 26.80 -6.65 -6.43
CA LEU A 727 25.93 -7.78 -6.18
C LEU A 727 25.52 -8.45 -7.49
N THR A 728 25.65 -9.78 -7.55
CA THR A 728 25.00 -10.58 -8.59
C THR A 728 23.55 -10.87 -8.22
N GLY A 729 22.73 -11.34 -9.17
CA GLY A 729 21.38 -11.83 -8.88
C GLY A 729 21.36 -12.90 -7.78
N ALA A 730 22.37 -13.78 -7.77
CA ALA A 730 22.51 -14.85 -6.77
C ALA A 730 22.90 -14.33 -5.37
N SER A 731 23.61 -13.20 -5.26
CA SER A 731 24.10 -12.69 -3.97
C SER A 731 23.28 -11.52 -3.40
N GLY A 732 22.42 -10.89 -4.19
CA GLY A 732 21.56 -9.78 -3.78
C GLY A 732 20.09 -10.16 -3.72
N ALA A 733 19.42 -10.29 -4.87
CA ALA A 733 17.97 -10.50 -4.96
C ALA A 733 17.51 -11.93 -4.57
N LEU A 734 18.27 -12.96 -4.98
CA LEU A 734 17.92 -14.37 -4.69
C LEU A 734 17.78 -14.66 -3.18
N PRO A 735 18.68 -14.18 -2.27
CA PRO A 735 18.48 -14.36 -0.83
C PRO A 735 17.22 -13.71 -0.27
N VAL A 736 16.79 -12.56 -0.84
CA VAL A 736 15.53 -11.89 -0.46
C VAL A 736 14.36 -12.78 -0.87
N TRP A 737 14.34 -13.24 -2.11
CA TRP A 737 13.32 -14.13 -2.65
C TRP A 737 13.24 -15.45 -1.84
N GLY A 738 14.39 -16.07 -1.55
CA GLY A 738 14.45 -17.31 -0.78
C GLY A 738 13.91 -17.17 0.64
N GLU A 739 14.24 -16.06 1.33
CA GLU A 739 13.71 -15.76 2.66
C GLU A 739 12.18 -15.52 2.61
N LEU A 740 11.70 -14.78 1.61
CA LEU A 740 10.28 -14.54 1.39
C LEU A 740 9.52 -15.85 1.20
N MET A 741 9.96 -16.71 0.29
CA MET A 741 9.29 -17.99 0.01
C MET A 741 9.34 -18.93 1.21
N ARG A 742 10.44 -18.93 1.96
CA ARG A 742 10.53 -19.71 3.21
C ARG A 742 9.47 -19.29 4.24
N MET A 743 9.10 -17.99 4.29
CA MET A 743 8.06 -17.49 5.18
C MET A 743 6.64 -17.82 4.67
N LEU A 744 6.47 -18.00 3.36
CA LEU A 744 5.18 -18.20 2.71
C LEU A 744 4.83 -19.68 2.48
N ASP A 745 5.74 -20.62 2.71
CA ASP A 745 5.57 -22.05 2.50
C ASP A 745 4.96 -22.36 1.09
N PRO A 746 5.70 -22.10 -0.01
CA PRO A 746 5.18 -22.17 -1.36
C PRO A 746 4.85 -23.59 -1.81
N GLU A 747 3.89 -23.73 -2.71
CA GLU A 747 3.54 -25.02 -3.30
C GLU A 747 4.58 -25.46 -4.32
N PRO A 748 4.85 -26.79 -4.40
CA PRO A 748 5.74 -27.34 -5.43
C PRO A 748 5.24 -27.02 -6.83
N LEU A 749 6.16 -26.60 -7.72
CA LEU A 749 5.86 -26.39 -9.13
C LEU A 749 5.80 -27.72 -9.88
N ALA A 750 4.61 -28.19 -10.19
CA ALA A 750 4.38 -29.43 -10.91
C ALA A 750 3.32 -29.21 -12.02
N PRO A 751 3.66 -28.47 -13.09
CA PRO A 751 2.71 -28.25 -14.17
C PRO A 751 2.34 -29.59 -14.83
N PRO A 752 1.07 -29.76 -15.29
CA PRO A 752 0.65 -30.96 -15.99
C PRO A 752 1.45 -31.11 -17.30
N LEU A 753 1.79 -32.36 -17.65
CA LEU A 753 2.48 -32.65 -18.88
C LEU A 753 1.51 -32.39 -20.05
N PRO A 754 1.84 -31.49 -21.01
CA PRO A 754 1.01 -31.26 -22.17
C PRO A 754 0.88 -32.54 -23.05
N GLU A 755 -0.26 -32.70 -23.76
CA GLU A 755 -0.53 -33.89 -24.58
C GLU A 755 0.48 -34.09 -25.69
N ASP A 756 1.02 -33.02 -26.23
CA ASP A 756 2.02 -32.95 -27.28
C ASP A 756 3.48 -33.04 -26.79
N VAL A 757 3.69 -33.27 -25.50
CA VAL A 757 5.02 -33.44 -24.89
C VAL A 757 5.24 -34.91 -24.49
N GLU A 758 6.42 -35.42 -24.79
CA GLU A 758 6.92 -36.71 -24.35
C GLU A 758 8.20 -36.58 -23.53
N ARG A 759 8.48 -37.52 -22.64
CA ARG A 759 9.72 -37.58 -21.87
C ARG A 759 10.64 -38.64 -22.42
N VAL A 760 11.88 -38.27 -22.72
CA VAL A 760 12.88 -39.14 -23.31
C VAL A 760 14.18 -39.06 -22.52
N TRP A 761 14.82 -40.22 -22.29
CA TRP A 761 16.14 -40.29 -21.69
C TRP A 761 17.21 -39.86 -22.68
N ILE A 762 18.07 -38.93 -22.29
CA ILE A 762 19.14 -38.38 -23.12
C ILE A 762 20.48 -38.53 -22.38
N ASP A 763 21.48 -38.97 -23.12
CA ASP A 763 22.87 -38.95 -22.65
C ASP A 763 23.38 -37.49 -22.64
N THR A 764 23.80 -37.01 -21.50
CA THR A 764 24.20 -35.60 -21.32
C THR A 764 25.48 -35.23 -22.10
N ALA A 765 26.31 -36.20 -22.43
CA ALA A 765 27.57 -35.97 -23.13
C ALA A 765 27.39 -35.83 -24.64
N SER A 766 26.48 -36.62 -25.24
CA SER A 766 26.27 -36.64 -26.71
C SER A 766 25.00 -35.93 -27.15
N GLY A 767 24.06 -35.66 -26.24
CA GLY A 767 22.74 -35.13 -26.57
C GLY A 767 21.82 -36.15 -27.26
N LEU A 768 22.24 -37.42 -27.38
CA LEU A 768 21.52 -38.48 -28.10
C LEU A 768 20.59 -39.25 -27.16
N ARG A 769 19.61 -39.97 -27.72
CA ARG A 769 18.67 -40.83 -27.00
C ARG A 769 19.43 -41.90 -26.18
N ALA A 770 19.11 -42.01 -24.92
CA ALA A 770 19.74 -42.95 -24.01
C ALA A 770 18.70 -43.89 -23.35
N ASP A 771 19.19 -44.93 -22.68
CA ASP A 771 18.38 -45.67 -21.72
C ASP A 771 18.54 -45.13 -20.32
N ARG A 772 17.57 -45.35 -19.45
CA ARG A 772 17.60 -44.96 -18.04
C ARG A 772 18.88 -45.45 -17.30
N ASP A 773 19.41 -46.60 -17.71
CA ASP A 773 20.57 -47.22 -17.08
C ASP A 773 21.93 -46.70 -17.63
N CYS A 774 21.93 -45.78 -18.59
CA CYS A 774 23.15 -45.15 -19.07
C CYS A 774 23.71 -44.20 -18.00
N ALA A 775 25.01 -44.26 -17.76
CA ALA A 775 25.65 -43.33 -16.84
C ALA A 775 25.54 -41.90 -17.38
N GLY A 776 25.06 -40.94 -16.55
CA GLY A 776 24.86 -39.55 -16.95
C GLY A 776 23.62 -39.30 -17.79
N ALA A 777 22.73 -40.30 -18.02
CA ALA A 777 21.47 -40.04 -18.68
C ALA A 777 20.48 -39.31 -17.81
N ILE A 778 19.77 -38.33 -18.39
CA ILE A 778 18.71 -37.57 -17.75
C ILE A 778 17.42 -37.68 -18.56
N GLU A 779 16.29 -37.59 -17.91
CA GLU A 779 14.99 -37.54 -18.54
C GLU A 779 14.58 -36.10 -18.89
N LEU A 780 14.45 -35.77 -20.17
CA LEU A 780 14.07 -34.43 -20.64
C LEU A 780 12.73 -34.47 -21.35
N PRO A 781 11.93 -33.39 -21.26
CA PRO A 781 10.73 -33.23 -22.08
C PRO A 781 11.10 -32.77 -23.51
N PHE A 782 10.34 -33.26 -24.48
CA PHE A 782 10.41 -32.92 -25.89
C PHE A 782 9.00 -32.72 -26.44
N VAL A 783 8.84 -31.83 -27.41
CA VAL A 783 7.66 -31.85 -28.25
C VAL A 783 7.63 -33.19 -28.97
N ARG A 784 6.49 -33.85 -29.05
CA ARG A 784 6.38 -35.19 -29.61
C ARG A 784 6.94 -35.24 -31.04
N GLY A 785 7.87 -36.19 -31.26
CA GLY A 785 8.57 -36.33 -32.54
C GLY A 785 9.79 -35.42 -32.75
N SER A 786 10.15 -34.55 -31.80
CA SER A 786 11.36 -33.72 -31.86
C SER A 786 12.55 -34.30 -31.09
N ALA A 787 12.35 -35.40 -30.37
CA ALA A 787 13.43 -36.08 -29.68
C ALA A 787 14.46 -36.66 -30.67
N PRO A 788 15.77 -36.72 -30.33
CA PRO A 788 16.81 -37.29 -31.16
C PRO A 788 16.44 -38.73 -31.58
N GLU A 789 16.56 -39.04 -32.87
CA GLU A 789 16.33 -40.39 -33.38
C GLU A 789 17.55 -41.31 -33.12
N GLU A 790 18.75 -40.74 -33.14
CA GLU A 790 19.99 -41.46 -32.89
C GLU A 790 20.13 -41.85 -31.43
N SER A 791 20.66 -43.04 -31.19
CA SER A 791 20.91 -43.56 -29.85
C SER A 791 22.37 -43.41 -29.44
N ALA A 792 22.58 -43.00 -28.20
CA ALA A 792 23.91 -42.96 -27.61
C ALA A 792 24.59 -44.31 -27.58
N PRO A 793 25.93 -44.38 -27.61
CA PRO A 793 26.66 -45.63 -27.61
C PRO A 793 26.30 -46.58 -26.47
N CYS A 794 25.99 -46.06 -25.31
CA CYS A 794 25.54 -46.82 -24.13
C CYS A 794 24.20 -47.53 -24.32
N ALA A 795 23.28 -46.96 -25.12
CA ALA A 795 21.97 -47.54 -25.41
C ALA A 795 22.02 -48.58 -26.57
N SER A 796 22.98 -48.43 -27.47
CA SER A 796 23.15 -49.29 -28.64
C SER A 796 24.01 -50.53 -28.37
N SER A 797 24.50 -50.73 -27.14
CA SER A 797 25.41 -51.87 -26.80
C SER A 797 24.78 -53.24 -27.06
N PRO A 798 25.48 -54.14 -27.81
CA PRO A 798 25.00 -55.48 -28.11
C PRO A 798 24.61 -56.31 -26.88
N VAL A 799 25.29 -56.08 -25.75
CA VAL A 799 25.04 -56.80 -24.49
C VAL A 799 23.66 -56.40 -23.89
N LYS A 800 23.22 -55.18 -24.08
CA LYS A 800 21.86 -54.74 -23.64
C LYS A 800 20.77 -55.28 -24.53
N LYS A 801 20.99 -55.32 -25.85
CA LYS A 801 20.04 -55.93 -26.76
C LYS A 801 19.80 -57.42 -26.45
N LEU A 802 20.86 -58.13 -26.04
CA LEU A 802 20.78 -59.52 -25.60
C LEU A 802 20.01 -59.65 -24.27
N LYS A 803 20.30 -58.79 -23.28
CA LYS A 803 19.59 -58.75 -21.97
C LYS A 803 18.10 -58.42 -22.16
N GLY A 804 17.76 -57.47 -23.01
CA GLY A 804 16.37 -57.12 -23.30
C GLY A 804 15.61 -58.21 -24.08
N TRP A 805 16.34 -58.97 -24.93
CA TRP A 805 15.78 -60.15 -25.63
C TRP A 805 15.54 -61.29 -24.62
N PHE A 806 16.45 -61.55 -23.73
CA PHE A 806 16.30 -62.56 -22.67
C PHE A 806 15.14 -62.20 -21.72
N ARG A 807 14.99 -60.93 -21.31
CA ARG A 807 13.89 -60.50 -20.43
C ARG A 807 12.51 -60.69 -21.05
N ARG A 808 12.38 -60.43 -22.36
CA ARG A 808 11.12 -60.68 -23.13
C ARG A 808 10.80 -62.12 -23.41
N LEU A 809 11.78 -63.04 -23.20
CA LEU A 809 11.60 -64.50 -23.32
C LEU A 809 11.13 -65.13 -22.01
N PHE A 810 11.23 -64.39 -20.86
CA PHE A 810 10.91 -64.94 -19.56
C PHE A 810 9.82 -64.08 -18.83
N GLU A 811 9.30 -63.01 -19.45
CA GLU A 811 8.02 -62.38 -19.16
C GLU A 811 6.95 -62.90 -20.17
#